data_a5a786e88d782639a59209e3e3e61b9c
#
_entry.id   a5a786e88d782639a59209e3e3e61b9c
#
_cell.length_a   1.000
_cell.length_b   1.000
_cell.length_c   1.000
_cell.angle_alpha   90.00
_cell.angle_beta   90.00
_cell.angle_gamma   90.00
#
_symmetry.space_group_name_H-M   'P 1'
#
loop_
_entity.id
_entity.type
_entity.pdbx_description
1 polymer ?
#
loop_
_entity_poly.entity_id
_entity_poly.type
_entity_poly.pdbx_seq_one_letter_code
_entity_poly.pdbx_strand_id
1 'polypeptide(L)'
;MVKAKLAVLVSVTIFLVLATFCRASSYSQLVQRFSHPPRKARPWVYWVWLGYDTTRAALTRDLDQMKAKGIVGCILYGNQAGSFSWPRKLVLIGKHYRAVKTNEFKGSHVTPLSSKTLPAWSPRWRKLVCFAAGKCHQLGLTLVVADGLANTSGDISQKYDEQKLAWTEVLVRGPLNFNENLPEPRLFSPGNGFPHPKEKPYHRDVAVLAVPNRKGFSADQVINLTSKMTAAGHLRWHVPSGAWRIIRFVQVPTGAHNFWGYYNDSMSRQAMRKQWDVTMAPLLKEMTPTQRLGLKGIEDDSWEAGGIGWTKLFPAEFKKRRGYNLIPYLPIIAGVKMGSAATRKRVLRDYRLTISDLIAANHYRYLRKLAKANGLAFYSEAAGPNYGQADLLKTSGELDHAMAEFWMPCIHRPSFRSRILMRDAANADHIYGHRITMCESFTSLGPEWQESPFTMKPVADLAFCNGCNRNCIHNFSQSPSLTAKPGYVYVAGTHYDPGITWWNETPAFNLYLARCCTLLQAGRFYADALIYRGDNIGQGEQMKFTLPTLGHGFDHDNCNSQVLRTRTSVHHGRIVLTDGMSYRLLVLPNAGPMPFNDLKKIEALVEAGATVVGPPPSGFSGMARLPHQQQQFNSMVRRLWGGLNGLNKNHKRVGAGDVYWGISAREVLNKRGVGPDFQVRGLSSHGTLDWIHRRVGHTDLYFVASRWAYPENVVCTFRVHGKEPELWNPVTGELRDATAFHQHDGCTSIPLHFDPCGAVFVVFHNPIAPTVSGTTTSNYPTLRRLARISGPWTVNFNPKWGGPASTVFPHLIDWTQSANSGIKYYSGTAVYHKTFNIPSDYKKGEHVLLDLGNVNDLAVVRLNGHNLGVVWTEPARVDITSALRQNNNHLVVSIVNLWPNRLIGDAALPKSKRFTHTNIHKFTKFSPLLPSGLVGPVRLLSEQPPRMTAKADF
;
A
#
# COMPACT_ATOMS: atom_id res chain seq x y z
N MET A 1 -40.20 35.99 -31.74
CA MET A 1 -40.17 34.55 -31.37
C MET A 1 -39.21 33.73 -32.23
N VAL A 2 -39.09 33.90 -33.55
CA VAL A 2 -38.20 33.08 -34.42
C VAL A 2 -36.70 33.30 -34.11
N LYS A 3 -36.25 34.55 -33.90
CA LYS A 3 -34.83 34.83 -33.55
C LYS A 3 -34.38 34.26 -32.20
N ALA A 4 -35.29 34.17 -31.21
CA ALA A 4 -34.97 33.58 -29.92
C ALA A 4 -34.88 32.04 -29.97
N LYS A 5 -35.71 31.39 -30.78
CA LYS A 5 -35.63 29.95 -31.03
C LYS A 5 -34.38 29.55 -31.82
N LEU A 6 -33.94 30.39 -32.75
CA LEU A 6 -32.71 30.15 -33.51
C LEU A 6 -31.46 30.30 -32.63
N ALA A 7 -31.44 31.32 -31.74
CA ALA A 7 -30.35 31.51 -30.78
C ALA A 7 -30.23 30.35 -29.77
N VAL A 8 -31.36 29.83 -29.27
CA VAL A 8 -31.39 28.66 -28.41
C VAL A 8 -30.92 27.39 -29.14
N LEU A 9 -31.35 27.20 -30.40
CA LEU A 9 -30.94 26.05 -31.20
C LEU A 9 -29.44 26.11 -31.53
N VAL A 10 -28.90 27.27 -31.87
CA VAL A 10 -27.47 27.47 -32.13
C VAL A 10 -26.65 27.25 -30.82
N SER A 11 -27.12 27.77 -29.69
CA SER A 11 -26.45 27.58 -28.40
C SER A 11 -26.47 26.11 -27.97
N VAL A 12 -27.58 25.38 -28.16
CA VAL A 12 -27.69 23.95 -27.88
C VAL A 12 -26.77 23.13 -28.80
N THR A 13 -26.73 23.49 -30.10
CA THR A 13 -25.85 22.83 -31.08
C THR A 13 -24.38 23.09 -30.77
N ILE A 14 -23.98 24.32 -30.43
CA ILE A 14 -22.61 24.66 -30.02
C ILE A 14 -22.26 23.91 -28.72
N PHE A 15 -23.19 23.83 -27.75
CA PHE A 15 -22.96 23.10 -26.50
C PHE A 15 -22.82 21.59 -26.74
N LEU A 16 -23.62 21.01 -27.63
CA LEU A 16 -23.52 19.60 -28.04
C LEU A 16 -22.21 19.33 -28.79
N VAL A 17 -21.81 20.22 -29.72
CA VAL A 17 -20.53 20.09 -30.43
C VAL A 17 -19.33 20.24 -29.49
N LEU A 18 -19.33 21.25 -28.61
CA LEU A 18 -18.29 21.39 -27.60
C LEU A 18 -18.24 20.22 -26.61
N ALA A 19 -19.40 19.71 -26.20
CA ALA A 19 -19.48 18.54 -25.37
C ALA A 19 -18.94 17.26 -26.07
N THR A 20 -19.16 17.13 -27.37
CA THR A 20 -18.65 16.01 -28.18
C THR A 20 -17.13 16.13 -28.40
N PHE A 21 -16.63 17.36 -28.67
CA PHE A 21 -15.19 17.61 -28.75
C PHE A 21 -14.47 17.38 -27.40
N CYS A 22 -15.07 17.80 -26.26
CA CYS A 22 -14.52 17.49 -24.94
C CYS A 22 -14.53 15.97 -24.63
N ARG A 23 -15.52 15.23 -25.09
CA ARG A 23 -15.61 13.77 -24.94
C ARG A 23 -14.52 13.05 -25.74
N ALA A 24 -14.38 13.37 -27.01
CA ALA A 24 -13.34 12.81 -27.89
C ALA A 24 -11.93 13.11 -27.36
N SER A 25 -11.69 14.32 -26.85
CA SER A 25 -10.39 14.72 -26.30
C SER A 25 -9.98 13.89 -25.06
N SER A 26 -10.91 13.58 -24.16
CA SER A 26 -10.59 12.82 -22.95
C SER A 26 -10.29 11.33 -23.22
N TYR A 27 -11.02 10.69 -24.09
CA TYR A 27 -10.82 9.30 -24.49
C TYR A 27 -9.53 9.13 -25.29
N SER A 28 -9.31 9.95 -26.32
CA SER A 28 -8.07 9.92 -27.11
C SER A 28 -6.82 10.11 -26.24
N GLN A 29 -6.91 10.95 -25.18
CA GLN A 29 -5.84 11.10 -24.21
C GLN A 29 -5.62 9.83 -23.38
N LEU A 30 -6.67 9.08 -23.04
CA LEU A 30 -6.52 7.79 -22.33
C LEU A 30 -5.80 6.78 -23.21
N VAL A 31 -6.21 6.64 -24.48
CA VAL A 31 -5.57 5.77 -25.47
C VAL A 31 -4.08 6.11 -25.62
N GLN A 32 -3.79 7.38 -25.89
CA GLN A 32 -2.41 7.86 -26.04
C GLN A 32 -1.56 7.59 -24.80
N ARG A 33 -2.11 7.86 -23.61
CA ARG A 33 -1.40 7.66 -22.34
C ARG A 33 -1.25 6.20 -21.98
N PHE A 34 -2.14 5.32 -22.39
CA PHE A 34 -2.01 3.88 -22.20
C PHE A 34 -0.90 3.31 -23.07
N SER A 35 -0.86 3.70 -24.36
CA SER A 35 0.20 3.29 -25.30
C SER A 35 1.55 3.90 -24.90
N HIS A 36 1.57 5.16 -24.44
CA HIS A 36 2.77 5.91 -24.02
C HIS A 36 2.59 6.46 -22.60
N PRO A 37 2.78 5.63 -21.58
CA PRO A 37 2.56 6.01 -20.19
C PRO A 37 3.35 7.25 -19.77
N PRO A 38 2.68 8.26 -19.20
CA PRO A 38 3.34 9.49 -18.76
C PRO A 38 4.29 9.20 -17.59
N ARG A 39 5.29 10.05 -17.43
CA ARG A 39 6.30 9.92 -16.36
C ARG A 39 5.67 9.70 -14.99
N LYS A 40 4.61 10.41 -14.63
CA LYS A 40 3.96 10.30 -13.32
C LYS A 40 3.35 8.93 -13.01
N ALA A 41 3.13 8.09 -14.02
CA ALA A 41 2.59 6.73 -13.85
C ALA A 41 3.69 5.67 -13.77
N ARG A 42 4.95 6.02 -14.06
CA ARG A 42 6.07 5.08 -14.03
C ARG A 42 6.51 4.80 -12.60
N PRO A 43 7.14 3.61 -12.35
CA PRO A 43 7.53 3.20 -11.01
C PRO A 43 8.64 4.06 -10.42
N TRP A 44 8.68 4.06 -9.10
CA TRP A 44 9.73 4.56 -8.24
C TRP A 44 10.39 3.38 -7.54
N VAL A 45 11.49 3.66 -6.80
CA VAL A 45 12.16 2.68 -5.94
C VAL A 45 12.51 3.30 -4.58
N TYR A 46 12.51 2.51 -3.54
CA TYR A 46 13.29 2.83 -2.35
C TYR A 46 14.77 2.62 -2.70
N TRP A 47 15.56 3.67 -2.59
CA TRP A 47 17.00 3.65 -2.86
C TRP A 47 17.76 3.55 -1.55
N VAL A 48 18.08 2.31 -1.16
CA VAL A 48 18.70 2.04 0.13
C VAL A 48 20.22 2.18 0.06
N TRP A 49 20.75 3.13 0.80
CA TRP A 49 22.19 3.27 1.01
C TRP A 49 22.59 2.42 2.22
N LEU A 50 23.47 1.45 1.99
CA LEU A 50 23.86 0.44 3.00
C LEU A 50 24.75 0.99 4.13
N GLY A 51 24.99 2.29 4.17
CA GLY A 51 25.76 2.93 5.24
C GLY A 51 27.26 2.74 5.16
N TYR A 52 27.79 2.17 4.05
CA TYR A 52 29.21 1.91 3.83
C TYR A 52 29.62 2.34 2.42
N ASP A 53 30.91 2.71 2.25
CA ASP A 53 31.60 2.87 0.95
C ASP A 53 30.81 3.49 -0.22
N THR A 54 29.85 4.35 0.10
CA THR A 54 29.07 5.05 -0.91
C THR A 54 29.97 6.09 -1.59
N THR A 55 30.06 6.03 -2.91
CA THR A 55 30.88 6.93 -3.74
C THR A 55 30.03 7.63 -4.80
N ARG A 56 30.51 8.77 -5.28
CA ARG A 56 29.85 9.49 -6.39
C ARG A 56 29.70 8.61 -7.64
N ALA A 57 30.72 7.78 -7.94
CA ALA A 57 30.66 6.85 -9.07
C ALA A 57 29.55 5.81 -8.93
N ALA A 58 29.41 5.21 -7.75
CA ALA A 58 28.33 4.26 -7.46
C ALA A 58 26.93 4.92 -7.55
N LEU A 59 26.78 6.12 -6.97
CA LEU A 59 25.53 6.88 -7.07
C LEU A 59 25.17 7.27 -8.50
N THR A 60 26.17 7.66 -9.30
CA THR A 60 26.00 7.95 -10.73
C THR A 60 25.49 6.73 -11.48
N ARG A 61 26.16 5.58 -11.30
CA ARG A 61 25.74 4.31 -11.90
C ARG A 61 24.28 3.99 -11.56
N ASP A 62 23.92 4.05 -10.28
CA ASP A 62 22.58 3.69 -9.82
C ASP A 62 21.50 4.57 -10.46
N LEU A 63 21.71 5.90 -10.47
CA LEU A 63 20.77 6.86 -11.06
C LEU A 63 20.67 6.71 -12.59
N ASP A 64 21.80 6.45 -13.27
CA ASP A 64 21.83 6.18 -14.71
C ASP A 64 21.08 4.86 -15.02
N GLN A 65 21.24 3.82 -14.19
CA GLN A 65 20.49 2.56 -14.30
C GLN A 65 19.00 2.76 -14.08
N MET A 66 18.58 3.49 -13.05
CA MET A 66 17.17 3.83 -12.82
C MET A 66 16.57 4.51 -14.06
N LYS A 67 17.25 5.53 -14.58
CA LYS A 67 16.81 6.25 -15.78
C LYS A 67 16.66 5.33 -16.98
N ALA A 68 17.68 4.49 -17.26
CA ALA A 68 17.70 3.56 -18.39
C ALA A 68 16.57 2.52 -18.34
N LYS A 69 16.11 2.14 -17.15
CA LYS A 69 15.02 1.16 -16.98
C LYS A 69 13.62 1.80 -16.82
N GLY A 70 13.52 3.13 -16.98
CA GLY A 70 12.23 3.83 -16.92
C GLY A 70 11.70 4.07 -15.51
N ILE A 71 12.53 3.90 -14.48
CA ILE A 71 12.26 4.35 -13.12
C ILE A 71 12.40 5.88 -13.10
N VAL A 72 11.48 6.59 -12.46
CA VAL A 72 11.38 8.05 -12.57
C VAL A 72 11.58 8.79 -11.26
N GLY A 73 11.70 8.08 -10.16
CA GLY A 73 11.95 8.66 -8.85
C GLY A 73 12.47 7.63 -7.87
N CYS A 74 13.03 8.13 -6.79
CA CYS A 74 13.50 7.29 -5.69
C CYS A 74 13.25 7.98 -4.34
N ILE A 75 12.99 7.16 -3.34
CA ILE A 75 13.00 7.55 -1.92
C ILE A 75 14.34 7.08 -1.37
N LEU A 76 15.18 8.02 -1.00
CA LEU A 76 16.48 7.71 -0.42
C LEU A 76 16.33 7.32 1.04
N TYR A 77 16.76 6.13 1.32
CA TYR A 77 16.71 5.49 2.63
C TYR A 77 18.14 5.26 3.13
N GLY A 78 18.57 6.02 4.13
CA GLY A 78 19.89 5.86 4.73
C GLY A 78 19.84 4.78 5.80
N ASN A 79 20.39 3.60 5.55
CA ASN A 79 20.41 2.53 6.53
C ASN A 79 21.82 2.29 7.05
N GLN A 80 21.96 2.16 8.38
CA GLN A 80 23.13 1.52 8.97
C GLN A 80 22.80 0.03 9.05
N ALA A 81 23.45 -0.77 8.20
CA ALA A 81 23.23 -2.19 8.11
C ALA A 81 23.13 -2.87 9.48
N GLY A 82 21.91 -3.06 9.95
CA GLY A 82 21.60 -3.84 11.12
C GLY A 82 21.48 -5.32 10.75
N SER A 83 21.92 -6.22 11.63
CA SER A 83 21.66 -7.65 11.47
C SER A 83 20.28 -7.97 12.01
N PHE A 84 19.36 -8.44 11.15
CA PHE A 84 18.10 -9.03 11.59
C PHE A 84 18.25 -10.52 11.81
N SER A 85 17.87 -11.03 12.98
CA SER A 85 17.76 -12.45 13.25
C SER A 85 16.30 -12.87 13.37
N TRP A 86 15.84 -13.79 12.52
CA TRP A 86 14.50 -14.34 12.61
C TRP A 86 14.55 -15.82 12.98
N PRO A 87 13.77 -16.28 13.98
CA PRO A 87 13.83 -17.67 14.47
C PRO A 87 13.05 -18.66 13.60
N ARG A 88 12.68 -18.34 12.39
CA ARG A 88 11.85 -19.19 11.53
C ARG A 88 12.35 -19.21 10.09
N LYS A 89 12.27 -20.37 9.43
CA LYS A 89 12.57 -20.60 8.02
C LYS A 89 11.28 -20.86 7.25
N LEU A 90 11.14 -20.28 6.07
CA LEU A 90 10.10 -20.71 5.13
C LEU A 90 10.60 -21.94 4.39
N VAL A 91 9.77 -22.96 4.39
CA VAL A 91 10.00 -24.16 3.60
C VAL A 91 8.81 -24.29 2.65
N LEU A 92 9.12 -24.42 1.35
CA LEU A 92 8.12 -24.76 0.35
C LEU A 92 7.74 -26.22 0.52
N ILE A 93 6.49 -26.47 0.95
CA ILE A 93 5.95 -27.82 1.06
C ILE A 93 4.81 -27.95 0.04
N GLY A 94 5.09 -28.64 -1.08
CA GLY A 94 4.19 -28.63 -2.22
C GLY A 94 4.13 -27.25 -2.88
N LYS A 95 2.92 -26.70 -3.08
CA LYS A 95 2.72 -25.35 -3.66
C LYS A 95 2.55 -24.25 -2.60
N HIS A 96 2.78 -24.54 -1.29
CA HIS A 96 2.53 -23.62 -0.19
C HIS A 96 3.76 -23.45 0.70
N TYR A 97 4.06 -22.19 1.08
CA TYR A 97 5.08 -21.90 2.06
C TYR A 97 4.56 -22.16 3.48
N ARG A 98 5.32 -22.90 4.29
CA ARG A 98 5.06 -23.08 5.73
C ARG A 98 6.22 -22.54 6.56
N ALA A 99 5.91 -21.84 7.65
CA ALA A 99 6.89 -21.41 8.61
C ALA A 99 7.30 -22.59 9.51
N VAL A 100 8.56 -22.97 9.46
CA VAL A 100 9.14 -24.03 10.30
C VAL A 100 10.10 -23.38 11.27
N LYS A 101 9.99 -23.70 12.58
CA LYS A 101 11.02 -23.32 13.56
C LYS A 101 12.30 -24.07 13.22
N THR A 102 13.42 -23.34 13.09
CA THR A 102 14.72 -23.95 12.95
C THR A 102 15.67 -23.39 14.00
N ASN A 103 16.44 -24.25 14.63
CA ASN A 103 17.53 -23.85 15.54
C ASN A 103 18.75 -23.31 14.76
N GLU A 104 18.72 -23.33 13.42
CA GLU A 104 19.86 -23.04 12.53
C GLU A 104 19.90 -21.60 12.02
N PHE A 105 18.87 -20.80 12.27
CA PHE A 105 18.84 -19.41 11.81
C PHE A 105 19.56 -18.49 12.82
N LYS A 106 20.87 -18.65 12.94
CA LYS A 106 21.75 -17.58 13.42
C LYS A 106 21.78 -16.54 12.32
N GLY A 107 21.23 -15.40 12.59
CA GLY A 107 20.94 -14.26 11.75
C GLY A 107 21.66 -14.17 10.41
N SER A 108 20.99 -13.61 9.40
CA SER A 108 21.66 -13.11 8.22
C SER A 108 22.69 -12.07 8.68
N HIS A 109 23.93 -12.49 8.89
CA HIS A 109 25.02 -11.56 9.14
C HIS A 109 25.22 -10.77 7.85
N VAL A 110 24.72 -9.56 7.81
CA VAL A 110 25.25 -8.57 6.88
C VAL A 110 26.67 -8.32 7.35
N THR A 111 27.62 -8.96 6.74
CA THR A 111 29.03 -8.69 7.03
C THR A 111 29.27 -7.22 6.69
N PRO A 112 29.77 -6.38 7.62
CA PRO A 112 30.15 -5.02 7.30
C PRO A 112 31.09 -5.03 6.09
N LEU A 113 30.75 -4.27 5.06
CA LEU A 113 31.49 -4.26 3.80
C LEU A 113 32.84 -3.54 3.92
N SER A 114 32.96 -2.66 4.91
CA SER A 114 34.19 -1.98 5.28
C SER A 114 34.12 -1.42 6.68
N SER A 115 35.28 -1.02 7.23
CA SER A 115 35.38 -0.26 8.47
C SER A 115 34.93 1.20 8.34
N LYS A 116 34.72 1.69 7.11
CA LYS A 116 34.31 3.07 6.82
C LYS A 116 32.79 3.18 6.81
N THR A 117 32.22 3.52 7.94
CA THR A 117 30.78 3.79 8.06
C THR A 117 30.41 5.15 7.46
N LEU A 118 29.19 5.26 6.95
CA LEU A 118 28.58 6.50 6.47
C LEU A 118 27.27 6.73 7.26
N PRO A 119 27.33 7.28 8.47
CA PRO A 119 26.12 7.55 9.25
C PRO A 119 25.20 8.51 8.51
N ALA A 120 23.90 8.19 8.50
CA ALA A 120 22.87 9.09 7.96
C ALA A 120 22.97 10.47 8.65
N TRP A 121 22.65 11.51 7.89
CA TRP A 121 22.70 12.93 8.30
C TRP A 121 24.09 13.47 8.65
N SER A 122 25.17 12.66 8.64
CA SER A 122 26.54 13.16 8.80
C SER A 122 26.92 14.16 7.69
N PRO A 123 27.88 15.05 7.89
CA PRO A 123 28.31 16.01 6.85
C PRO A 123 28.75 15.36 5.54
N ARG A 124 29.40 14.19 5.60
CA ARG A 124 29.78 13.42 4.41
C ARG A 124 28.55 12.86 3.70
N TRP A 125 27.58 12.31 4.43
CA TRP A 125 26.33 11.80 3.87
C TRP A 125 25.54 12.94 3.19
N ARG A 126 25.37 14.09 3.84
CA ARG A 126 24.65 15.23 3.25
C ARG A 126 25.30 15.72 1.95
N LYS A 127 26.64 15.78 1.86
CA LYS A 127 27.36 16.12 0.62
C LYS A 127 27.06 15.15 -0.52
N LEU A 128 26.93 13.86 -0.21
CA LEU A 128 26.55 12.84 -1.20
C LEU A 128 25.08 12.96 -1.61
N VAL A 129 24.17 13.29 -0.69
CA VAL A 129 22.76 13.59 -1.01
C VAL A 129 22.65 14.83 -1.90
N CYS A 130 23.39 15.90 -1.61
CA CYS A 130 23.46 17.08 -2.48
C CYS A 130 23.93 16.70 -3.90
N PHE A 131 24.97 15.87 -4.02
CA PHE A 131 25.42 15.35 -5.31
C PHE A 131 24.33 14.53 -6.02
N ALA A 132 23.69 13.60 -5.30
CA ALA A 132 22.61 12.76 -5.84
C ALA A 132 21.42 13.60 -6.31
N ALA A 133 21.04 14.63 -5.55
CA ALA A 133 19.96 15.55 -5.94
C ALA A 133 20.31 16.32 -7.23
N GLY A 134 21.53 16.83 -7.37
CA GLY A 134 22.00 17.46 -8.60
C GLY A 134 21.95 16.50 -9.81
N LYS A 135 22.42 15.27 -9.63
CA LYS A 135 22.37 14.23 -10.67
C LYS A 135 20.93 13.82 -11.01
N CYS A 136 20.04 13.71 -10.02
CA CYS A 136 18.61 13.47 -10.25
C CYS A 136 17.99 14.58 -11.11
N HIS A 137 18.31 15.84 -10.82
CA HIS A 137 17.84 16.95 -11.65
C HIS A 137 18.32 16.83 -13.10
N GLN A 138 19.61 16.56 -13.33
CA GLN A 138 20.19 16.36 -14.67
C GLN A 138 19.49 15.25 -15.45
N LEU A 139 19.20 14.11 -14.80
CA LEU A 139 18.55 12.97 -15.40
C LEU A 139 17.02 13.10 -15.49
N GLY A 140 16.45 14.15 -14.90
CA GLY A 140 15.01 14.32 -14.77
C GLY A 140 14.39 13.31 -13.81
N LEU A 141 15.11 12.76 -12.85
CA LEU A 141 14.61 11.91 -11.78
C LEU A 141 14.07 12.75 -10.61
N THR A 142 13.19 12.18 -9.83
CA THR A 142 12.68 12.78 -8.59
C THR A 142 13.37 12.15 -7.39
N LEU A 143 14.00 12.94 -6.53
CA LEU A 143 14.53 12.47 -5.26
C LEU A 143 13.60 12.89 -4.11
N VAL A 144 13.29 11.96 -3.23
CA VAL A 144 12.68 12.16 -1.91
C VAL A 144 13.64 11.61 -0.87
N VAL A 145 13.74 12.22 0.29
CA VAL A 145 14.60 11.72 1.38
C VAL A 145 13.73 11.25 2.52
N ALA A 146 13.94 10.04 2.98
CA ALA A 146 13.29 9.51 4.18
C ALA A 146 13.87 10.22 5.42
N ASP A 147 13.01 10.87 6.21
CA ASP A 147 13.36 11.56 7.46
C ASP A 147 13.07 10.69 8.69
N GLY A 148 12.05 9.87 8.61
CA GLY A 148 11.66 8.90 9.63
C GLY A 148 11.12 9.51 10.93
N LEU A 149 10.47 8.67 11.75
CA LEU A 149 9.98 9.03 13.08
C LEU A 149 11.08 9.04 14.14
N ALA A 150 12.22 8.39 13.85
CA ALA A 150 13.28 8.20 14.82
C ALA A 150 14.34 9.31 14.72
N ASN A 151 14.88 9.67 15.86
CA ASN A 151 16.05 10.56 15.95
C ASN A 151 17.31 9.82 15.47
N THR A 152 17.88 10.25 14.36
CA THR A 152 19.06 9.62 13.76
C THR A 152 20.39 10.25 14.18
N SER A 153 20.38 11.39 14.87
CA SER A 153 21.60 12.15 15.12
C SER A 153 22.30 11.82 16.45
N GLY A 154 21.59 11.25 17.40
CA GLY A 154 22.08 11.07 18.77
C GLY A 154 22.28 12.36 19.59
N ASP A 155 22.09 13.53 18.95
CA ASP A 155 22.30 14.84 19.56
C ASP A 155 21.05 15.44 20.19
N ILE A 156 19.94 14.68 20.15
CA ILE A 156 18.66 15.12 20.71
C ILE A 156 18.50 14.57 22.12
N SER A 157 18.16 15.46 23.06
CA SER A 157 17.94 15.12 24.47
C SER A 157 16.70 14.23 24.66
N GLN A 158 16.74 13.32 25.64
CA GLN A 158 15.65 12.42 26.02
C GLN A 158 14.29 13.12 26.24
N LYS A 159 14.28 14.40 26.55
CA LYS A 159 13.05 15.19 26.69
C LYS A 159 12.24 15.35 25.39
N TYR A 160 12.86 15.05 24.24
CA TYR A 160 12.24 15.09 22.92
C TYR A 160 11.87 13.69 22.39
N ASP A 161 12.29 12.63 23.09
CA ASP A 161 11.90 11.28 22.76
C ASP A 161 10.42 11.04 23.00
N GLU A 162 9.89 9.96 22.43
CA GLU A 162 8.54 9.48 22.69
C GLU A 162 8.32 9.28 24.19
N GLN A 163 7.24 9.85 24.72
CA GLN A 163 6.95 9.91 26.15
C GLN A 163 5.72 9.10 26.51
N LYS A 164 5.72 8.56 27.72
CA LYS A 164 4.56 7.91 28.35
C LYS A 164 4.33 8.43 29.75
N LEU A 165 3.14 8.17 30.27
CA LEU A 165 2.81 8.40 31.67
C LEU A 165 3.15 7.12 32.46
N ALA A 166 4.03 7.23 33.44
CA ALA A 166 4.33 6.22 34.43
C ALA A 166 3.80 6.65 35.79
N TRP A 167 3.61 5.71 36.73
CA TRP A 167 3.13 6.03 38.06
C TRP A 167 3.65 5.03 39.10
N THR A 168 3.65 5.48 40.35
CA THR A 168 3.87 4.66 41.53
C THR A 168 2.75 4.91 42.54
N GLU A 169 2.53 3.96 43.44
CA GLU A 169 1.44 4.00 44.40
C GLU A 169 1.93 3.72 45.81
N VAL A 170 1.36 4.46 46.78
CA VAL A 170 1.55 4.21 48.19
C VAL A 170 0.17 4.10 48.86
N LEU A 171 -0.04 3.03 49.62
CA LEU A 171 -1.28 2.85 50.37
C LEU A 171 -1.08 3.38 51.81
N VAL A 172 -2.00 4.21 52.26
CA VAL A 172 -1.95 4.79 53.60
C VAL A 172 -3.30 4.73 54.28
N ARG A 173 -3.34 4.69 55.62
CA ARG A 173 -4.58 4.71 56.39
C ARG A 173 -4.49 5.80 57.45
N GLY A 174 -5.35 6.80 57.31
CA GLY A 174 -5.45 7.90 58.26
C GLY A 174 -6.48 7.66 59.35
N PRO A 175 -6.47 8.58 60.36
CA PRO A 175 -5.74 9.86 60.34
C PRO A 175 -4.25 9.67 60.72
N LEU A 176 -3.32 10.26 59.91
CA LEU A 176 -1.90 10.36 60.20
C LEU A 176 -1.24 11.51 59.43
N ASN A 177 -0.06 11.91 59.91
CA ASN A 177 0.79 12.86 59.20
C ASN A 177 1.79 12.08 58.29
N PHE A 178 1.54 12.04 57.02
CA PHE A 178 2.44 11.45 56.03
C PHE A 178 3.57 12.42 55.74
N ASN A 179 4.82 11.96 55.92
CA ASN A 179 6.04 12.79 55.79
C ASN A 179 7.20 11.94 55.24
N GLU A 180 7.08 11.50 53.98
CA GLU A 180 8.01 10.55 53.38
C GLU A 180 8.29 10.88 51.91
N ASN A 181 9.36 10.26 51.36
CA ASN A 181 9.64 10.30 49.93
C ASN A 181 8.72 9.31 49.19
N LEU A 182 8.05 9.81 48.17
CA LEU A 182 7.29 8.92 47.30
C LEU A 182 8.25 8.15 46.37
N PRO A 183 8.01 6.86 46.14
CA PRO A 183 8.84 6.08 45.25
C PRO A 183 8.81 6.64 43.81
N GLU A 184 9.96 6.57 43.17
CA GLU A 184 10.07 6.94 41.76
C GLU A 184 9.61 5.77 40.87
N PRO A 185 8.95 6.06 39.75
CA PRO A 185 8.69 5.04 38.77
C PRO A 185 10.02 4.63 38.11
N ARG A 186 10.05 3.42 37.54
CA ARG A 186 11.23 2.94 36.82
C ARG A 186 11.51 3.90 35.66
N LEU A 187 12.66 4.58 35.74
CA LEU A 187 13.12 5.46 34.70
C LEU A 187 13.74 4.68 33.54
N PHE A 188 13.64 5.25 32.35
CA PHE A 188 14.32 4.69 31.18
C PHE A 188 15.83 4.93 31.29
N SER A 189 16.63 3.86 31.13
CA SER A 189 18.07 3.93 30.99
C SER A 189 18.42 3.53 29.55
N PRO A 190 19.12 4.40 28.79
CA PRO A 190 19.55 4.05 27.45
C PRO A 190 20.40 2.78 27.44
N GLY A 191 20.08 1.84 26.57
CA GLY A 191 20.88 0.63 26.35
C GLY A 191 22.14 0.92 25.53
N ASN A 192 23.08 -0.05 25.50
CA ASN A 192 24.23 0.02 24.62
C ASN A 192 23.80 -0.08 23.16
N GLY A 193 24.06 0.93 22.34
CA GLY A 193 23.82 0.89 20.89
C GLY A 193 23.26 2.15 20.27
N PHE A 194 22.52 2.96 21.02
CA PHE A 194 22.04 4.25 20.53
C PHE A 194 22.53 5.37 21.45
N PRO A 195 23.36 6.28 20.95
CA PRO A 195 23.88 7.36 21.77
C PRO A 195 22.78 8.37 22.09
N HIS A 196 22.47 8.51 23.37
CA HIS A 196 21.92 9.76 23.89
C HIS A 196 23.06 10.65 24.37
N PRO A 197 22.87 11.96 24.40
CA PRO A 197 23.73 12.83 25.14
C PRO A 197 23.93 12.29 26.56
N LYS A 198 25.13 12.45 27.13
CA LYS A 198 25.40 12.05 28.52
C LYS A 198 24.58 12.94 29.48
N GLU A 199 23.33 12.60 29.67
CA GLU A 199 22.42 13.29 30.58
C GLU A 199 21.80 12.28 31.56
N LYS A 200 21.33 12.78 32.71
CA LYS A 200 20.58 11.97 33.66
C LYS A 200 19.30 11.52 33.04
N PRO A 201 18.76 10.32 33.43
CA PRO A 201 17.47 9.85 32.96
C PRO A 201 16.40 10.94 33.09
N TYR A 202 15.74 11.24 31.97
CA TYR A 202 14.73 12.29 31.95
C TYR A 202 13.44 11.81 32.61
N HIS A 203 12.93 12.62 33.50
CA HIS A 203 11.59 12.48 34.07
C HIS A 203 10.99 13.84 34.43
N ARG A 204 9.68 13.91 34.56
CA ARG A 204 8.95 15.10 34.94
C ARG A 204 7.70 14.71 35.70
N ASP A 205 7.57 15.18 36.93
CA ASP A 205 6.33 15.02 37.69
C ASP A 205 5.15 15.70 36.99
N VAL A 206 4.05 14.99 36.90
CA VAL A 206 2.78 15.43 36.28
C VAL A 206 1.76 15.78 37.36
N ALA A 207 1.54 14.88 38.31
CA ALA A 207 0.62 15.07 39.39
C ALA A 207 0.89 14.07 40.52
N VAL A 208 0.61 14.49 41.77
CA VAL A 208 0.45 13.60 42.92
C VAL A 208 -1.01 13.67 43.38
N LEU A 209 -1.69 12.56 43.36
CA LEU A 209 -3.11 12.46 43.63
C LEU A 209 -3.39 11.49 44.76
N ALA A 210 -4.16 11.91 45.78
CA ALA A 210 -4.69 10.98 46.75
C ALA A 210 -6.15 10.62 46.41
N VAL A 211 -6.46 9.32 46.38
CA VAL A 211 -7.77 8.79 46.07
C VAL A 211 -8.23 7.82 47.15
N PRO A 212 -9.54 7.77 47.46
CA PRO A 212 -10.07 6.77 48.39
C PRO A 212 -9.73 5.34 47.89
N ASN A 213 -9.22 4.50 48.78
CA ASN A 213 -8.92 3.11 48.41
C ASN A 213 -10.17 2.20 48.42
N ARG A 214 -11.15 2.60 47.64
CA ARG A 214 -12.42 1.88 47.37
C ARG A 214 -12.85 2.04 45.93
N LYS A 215 -13.80 1.25 45.49
CA LYS A 215 -14.36 1.34 44.11
C LYS A 215 -15.42 2.44 44.05
N GLY A 216 -15.65 3.01 42.87
CA GLY A 216 -16.82 3.83 42.55
C GLY A 216 -16.80 5.27 43.06
N PHE A 217 -15.71 5.76 43.66
CA PHE A 217 -15.57 7.16 44.06
C PHE A 217 -15.54 8.09 42.83
N SER A 218 -15.94 9.34 43.03
CA SER A 218 -16.04 10.34 41.95
C SER A 218 -14.81 11.28 41.91
N ALA A 219 -14.71 12.09 40.84
CA ALA A 219 -13.55 12.95 40.58
C ALA A 219 -13.39 14.10 41.60
N ASP A 220 -14.47 14.54 42.23
CA ASP A 220 -14.48 15.52 43.31
C ASP A 220 -13.85 15.01 44.62
N GLN A 221 -13.78 13.69 44.78
CA GLN A 221 -13.14 13.03 45.91
C GLN A 221 -11.62 12.84 45.70
N VAL A 222 -11.07 13.22 44.55
CA VAL A 222 -9.62 13.17 44.26
C VAL A 222 -8.95 14.41 44.84
N ILE A 223 -8.00 14.21 45.72
CA ILE A 223 -7.22 15.30 46.33
C ILE A 223 -5.93 15.48 45.54
N ASN A 224 -5.71 16.68 45.00
CA ASN A 224 -4.46 17.01 44.32
C ASN A 224 -3.41 17.49 45.36
N LEU A 225 -2.36 16.68 45.48
CA LEU A 225 -1.25 16.92 46.42
C LEU A 225 0.02 17.44 45.72
N THR A 226 -0.04 17.71 44.41
CA THR A 226 1.15 18.06 43.61
C THR A 226 1.97 19.22 44.18
N SER A 227 1.32 20.23 44.68
CA SER A 227 2.00 21.39 45.31
C SER A 227 2.55 21.11 46.73
N LYS A 228 2.19 19.98 47.32
CA LYS A 228 2.68 19.53 48.64
C LYS A 228 3.90 18.63 48.55
N MET A 229 4.28 18.20 47.38
CA MET A 229 5.49 17.42 47.10
C MET A 229 6.63 18.36 46.71
N THR A 230 7.79 18.16 47.31
CA THR A 230 9.03 18.86 46.92
C THR A 230 9.59 18.33 45.61
N ALA A 231 10.50 19.08 44.97
CA ALA A 231 11.21 18.61 43.76
C ALA A 231 12.04 17.33 43.97
N ALA A 232 12.42 17.03 45.22
CA ALA A 232 13.10 15.79 45.59
C ALA A 232 12.14 14.60 45.81
N GLY A 233 10.85 14.79 45.58
CA GLY A 233 9.84 13.71 45.71
C GLY A 233 9.30 13.53 47.14
N HIS A 234 9.66 14.43 48.08
CA HIS A 234 9.21 14.37 49.47
C HIS A 234 7.83 14.99 49.63
N LEU A 235 6.86 14.21 50.14
CA LEU A 235 5.47 14.61 50.32
C LEU A 235 5.15 14.82 51.82
N ARG A 236 4.57 15.96 52.13
CA ARG A 236 3.98 16.22 53.46
C ARG A 236 2.47 16.40 53.32
N TRP A 237 1.71 15.52 53.98
CA TRP A 237 0.25 15.57 53.90
C TRP A 237 -0.42 15.00 55.16
N HIS A 238 -1.38 15.72 55.70
CA HIS A 238 -2.26 15.18 56.73
C HIS A 238 -3.33 14.30 56.08
N VAL A 239 -3.25 13.00 56.30
CA VAL A 239 -4.15 12.01 55.71
C VAL A 239 -5.45 12.00 56.45
N PRO A 240 -6.60 12.26 55.77
CA PRO A 240 -7.91 12.14 56.41
C PRO A 240 -8.23 10.73 56.87
N SER A 241 -9.18 10.58 57.78
CA SER A 241 -9.68 9.26 58.21
C SER A 241 -10.05 8.37 57.02
N GLY A 242 -9.72 7.07 57.13
CA GLY A 242 -10.01 6.07 56.12
C GLY A 242 -8.76 5.59 55.34
N ALA A 243 -8.99 4.71 54.38
CA ALA A 243 -7.93 4.14 53.52
C ALA A 243 -7.80 4.98 52.24
N TRP A 244 -6.56 5.35 51.93
CA TRP A 244 -6.19 6.20 50.80
C TRP A 244 -5.12 5.54 49.97
N ARG A 245 -5.08 5.88 48.66
CA ARG A 245 -4.01 5.55 47.74
C ARG A 245 -3.42 6.84 47.20
N ILE A 246 -2.15 7.07 47.45
CA ILE A 246 -1.36 8.18 46.91
C ILE A 246 -0.74 7.68 45.61
N ILE A 247 -0.99 8.36 44.48
CA ILE A 247 -0.46 8.00 43.17
C ILE A 247 0.39 9.16 42.66
N ARG A 248 1.69 8.90 42.41
CA ARG A 248 2.61 9.83 41.76
C ARG A 248 2.66 9.54 40.30
N PHE A 249 2.21 10.45 39.45
CA PHE A 249 2.27 10.37 37.99
C PHE A 249 3.46 11.14 37.46
N VAL A 250 4.25 10.47 36.62
CA VAL A 250 5.50 10.99 36.06
C VAL A 250 5.54 10.77 34.56
N GLN A 251 5.93 11.81 33.82
CA GLN A 251 6.24 11.71 32.40
C GLN A 251 7.65 11.14 32.24
N VAL A 252 7.82 10.08 31.44
CA VAL A 252 9.10 9.43 31.18
C VAL A 252 9.22 9.02 29.72
N PRO A 253 10.45 8.92 29.14
CA PRO A 253 10.64 8.35 27.83
C PRO A 253 10.14 6.90 27.75
N THR A 254 9.61 6.49 26.59
CA THR A 254 9.19 5.10 26.36
C THR A 254 10.39 4.17 26.21
N GLY A 255 11.51 4.68 25.70
CA GLY A 255 12.66 3.91 25.29
C GLY A 255 12.46 3.13 23.98
N ALA A 256 11.34 3.35 23.31
CA ALA A 256 11.10 2.75 22.01
C ALA A 256 12.06 3.32 20.96
N HIS A 257 12.60 2.43 20.15
CA HIS A 257 13.60 2.77 19.13
C HIS A 257 13.51 1.79 17.95
N ASN A 258 14.02 2.21 16.82
CA ASN A 258 14.36 1.34 15.69
C ASN A 258 15.86 1.44 15.39
N PHE A 259 16.30 0.94 14.26
CA PHE A 259 17.71 0.96 13.86
C PHE A 259 18.26 2.36 13.52
N TRP A 260 17.41 3.39 13.43
CA TRP A 260 17.84 4.79 13.25
C TRP A 260 18.02 5.55 14.56
N GLY A 261 17.44 5.06 15.65
CA GLY A 261 17.51 5.70 16.96
C GLY A 261 16.22 5.66 17.75
N TYR A 262 16.12 6.49 18.79
CA TYR A 262 14.93 6.61 19.60
C TYR A 262 13.84 7.42 18.89
N TYR A 263 12.59 6.98 19.02
CA TYR A 263 11.46 7.69 18.46
C TYR A 263 11.26 9.06 19.10
N ASN A 264 10.98 10.06 18.28
CA ASN A 264 10.65 11.41 18.73
C ASN A 264 9.22 11.49 19.29
N ASP A 265 8.96 12.46 20.17
CA ASP A 265 7.63 12.79 20.68
C ASP A 265 6.75 13.37 19.56
N SER A 266 6.05 12.51 18.84
CA SER A 266 5.15 12.87 17.73
C SER A 266 3.96 13.73 18.17
N MET A 267 3.67 13.83 19.46
CA MET A 267 2.67 14.77 19.99
C MET A 267 3.24 16.18 20.25
N SER A 268 4.57 16.37 20.07
CA SER A 268 5.25 17.62 20.38
C SER A 268 5.79 18.32 19.13
N ARG A 269 5.24 19.47 18.77
CA ARG A 269 5.83 20.30 17.69
C ARG A 269 7.29 20.69 17.96
N GLN A 270 7.67 20.82 19.24
CA GLN A 270 9.02 21.17 19.61
C GLN A 270 9.99 20.03 19.30
N ALA A 271 9.58 18.79 19.54
CA ALA A 271 10.36 17.61 19.18
C ALA A 271 10.49 17.49 17.64
N MET A 272 9.38 17.61 16.90
CA MET A 272 9.41 17.58 15.43
C MET A 272 10.25 18.73 14.83
N ARG A 273 10.19 19.91 15.42
CA ARG A 273 11.04 21.04 15.00
C ARG A 273 12.51 20.73 15.26
N LYS A 274 12.84 20.16 16.42
CA LYS A 274 14.23 19.79 16.76
C LYS A 274 14.77 18.72 15.81
N GLN A 275 13.97 17.73 15.45
CA GLN A 275 14.35 16.74 14.42
C GLN A 275 14.66 17.42 13.08
N TRP A 276 13.74 18.26 12.59
CA TRP A 276 13.95 19.03 11.37
C TRP A 276 15.24 19.85 11.40
N ASP A 277 15.53 20.48 12.53
CA ASP A 277 16.71 21.35 12.67
C ASP A 277 18.04 20.59 12.66
N VAL A 278 18.03 19.29 13.01
CA VAL A 278 19.26 18.46 12.99
C VAL A 278 19.35 17.57 11.73
N THR A 279 18.26 17.37 11.00
CA THR A 279 18.21 16.55 9.78
C THR A 279 18.07 17.41 8.52
N MET A 280 16.87 17.82 8.19
CA MET A 280 16.56 18.49 6.93
C MET A 280 17.13 19.91 6.81
N ALA A 281 17.12 20.69 7.88
CA ALA A 281 17.56 22.08 7.79
C ALA A 281 19.04 22.22 7.38
N PRO A 282 20.00 21.46 7.96
CA PRO A 282 21.40 21.46 7.50
C PRO A 282 21.54 20.99 6.05
N LEU A 283 20.85 19.91 5.64
CA LEU A 283 20.89 19.43 4.27
C LEU A 283 20.43 20.50 3.27
N LEU A 284 19.30 21.13 3.56
CA LEU A 284 18.77 22.19 2.69
C LEU A 284 19.68 23.42 2.64
N LYS A 285 20.35 23.77 3.74
CA LYS A 285 21.30 24.87 3.76
C LYS A 285 22.54 24.60 2.90
N GLU A 286 23.00 23.35 2.84
CA GLU A 286 24.18 22.95 2.06
C GLU A 286 23.91 22.82 0.55
N MET A 287 22.63 22.72 0.13
CA MET A 287 22.24 22.54 -1.27
C MET A 287 22.35 23.83 -2.09
N THR A 288 22.95 23.74 -3.27
CA THR A 288 22.85 24.80 -4.30
C THR A 288 21.43 24.86 -4.87
N PRO A 289 21.03 25.98 -5.52
CA PRO A 289 19.71 26.09 -6.19
C PRO A 289 19.41 24.93 -7.15
N THR A 290 20.39 24.53 -7.97
CA THR A 290 20.24 23.41 -8.92
C THR A 290 20.01 22.07 -8.20
N GLN A 291 20.73 21.80 -7.13
CA GLN A 291 20.55 20.60 -6.33
C GLN A 291 19.15 20.55 -5.67
N ARG A 292 18.64 21.68 -5.21
CA ARG A 292 17.29 21.80 -4.69
C ARG A 292 16.22 21.46 -5.72
N LEU A 293 16.46 21.69 -7.01
CA LEU A 293 15.53 21.29 -8.06
C LEU A 293 15.39 19.76 -8.19
N GLY A 294 16.37 19.00 -7.77
CA GLY A 294 16.32 17.53 -7.77
C GLY A 294 15.60 16.94 -6.55
N LEU A 295 15.67 17.61 -5.39
CA LEU A 295 14.96 17.18 -4.17
C LEU A 295 13.52 17.69 -4.19
N LYS A 296 12.54 16.79 -4.15
CA LYS A 296 11.11 17.11 -4.30
C LYS A 296 10.26 16.83 -3.07
N GLY A 297 10.80 16.09 -2.09
CA GLY A 297 10.01 15.76 -0.92
C GLY A 297 10.83 15.16 0.21
N ILE A 298 10.13 15.01 1.31
CA ILE A 298 10.52 14.16 2.44
C ILE A 298 9.52 13.02 2.55
N GLU A 299 9.97 11.93 3.10
CA GLU A 299 9.14 10.78 3.41
C GLU A 299 9.31 10.44 4.88
N ASP A 300 8.21 10.06 5.52
CA ASP A 300 8.16 9.50 6.85
C ASP A 300 7.57 8.10 6.72
N ASP A 301 8.43 7.13 6.88
CA ASP A 301 8.18 5.71 6.63
C ASP A 301 7.05 5.15 7.51
N SER A 302 6.88 3.87 7.54
CA SER A 302 5.85 3.18 8.31
C SER A 302 5.86 3.57 9.80
N TRP A 303 4.67 3.72 10.38
CA TRP A 303 4.53 3.95 11.81
C TRP A 303 4.88 2.68 12.59
N GLU A 304 6.09 2.61 13.12
CA GLU A 304 6.58 1.48 13.92
C GLU A 304 6.80 1.83 15.39
N ALA A 305 6.55 3.11 15.74
CA ALA A 305 6.59 3.59 17.11
C ALA A 305 5.53 2.90 17.97
N GLY A 306 5.80 2.75 19.24
CA GLY A 306 4.86 2.10 20.13
C GLY A 306 4.94 2.65 21.55
N GLY A 307 3.80 2.87 22.18
CA GLY A 307 3.73 3.20 23.59
C GLY A 307 3.62 4.70 23.92
N ILE A 308 3.59 5.58 22.92
CA ILE A 308 3.35 7.00 23.14
C ILE A 308 2.06 7.22 23.92
N GLY A 309 2.13 7.90 25.05
CA GLY A 309 0.97 8.10 25.91
C GLY A 309 0.90 9.47 26.54
N TRP A 310 1.97 10.26 26.47
CA TRP A 310 2.02 11.54 27.13
C TRP A 310 2.96 12.53 26.44
N THR A 311 2.72 13.82 26.65
CA THR A 311 3.65 14.91 26.28
C THR A 311 3.48 16.07 27.26
N LYS A 312 4.44 16.97 27.32
CA LYS A 312 4.44 18.11 28.25
C LYS A 312 3.15 18.93 28.23
N LEU A 313 2.60 19.18 27.05
CA LEU A 313 1.39 20.01 26.87
C LEU A 313 0.10 19.20 26.90
N PHE A 314 0.13 17.91 27.16
CA PHE A 314 -1.03 17.03 27.08
C PHE A 314 -2.22 17.49 27.91
N PRO A 315 -2.07 17.91 29.20
CA PRO A 315 -3.21 18.34 29.99
C PRO A 315 -3.93 19.59 29.43
N ALA A 316 -3.15 20.56 28.93
CA ALA A 316 -3.70 21.77 28.32
C ALA A 316 -4.42 21.45 26.99
N GLU A 317 -3.81 20.66 26.12
CA GLU A 317 -4.38 20.24 24.86
C GLU A 317 -5.62 19.35 25.06
N PHE A 318 -5.62 18.48 26.07
CA PHE A 318 -6.77 17.69 26.44
C PHE A 318 -7.94 18.60 26.88
N LYS A 319 -7.70 19.53 27.80
CA LYS A 319 -8.73 20.49 28.25
C LYS A 319 -9.31 21.29 27.09
N LYS A 320 -8.46 21.77 26.18
CA LYS A 320 -8.83 22.50 24.96
C LYS A 320 -9.74 21.68 24.05
N ARG A 321 -9.39 20.40 23.82
CA ARG A 321 -10.07 19.53 22.85
C ARG A 321 -11.30 18.81 23.43
N ARG A 322 -11.23 18.41 24.71
CA ARG A 322 -12.28 17.62 25.38
C ARG A 322 -13.15 18.48 26.30
N GLY A 323 -12.62 19.65 26.73
CA GLY A 323 -13.34 20.66 27.44
C GLY A 323 -13.48 20.43 28.96
N TYR A 324 -12.75 19.47 29.50
CA TYR A 324 -12.65 19.25 30.95
C TYR A 324 -11.19 18.97 31.35
N ASN A 325 -10.89 19.08 32.66
CA ASN A 325 -9.58 18.82 33.20
C ASN A 325 -9.34 17.31 33.33
N LEU A 326 -8.24 16.80 32.73
CA LEU A 326 -7.89 15.39 32.80
C LEU A 326 -7.30 15.01 34.18
N ILE A 327 -6.63 15.94 34.88
CA ILE A 327 -5.80 15.60 36.06
C ILE A 327 -6.60 14.80 37.11
N PRO A 328 -7.81 15.15 37.53
CA PRO A 328 -8.58 14.35 38.49
C PRO A 328 -8.93 12.94 37.98
N TYR A 329 -8.85 12.69 36.68
CA TYR A 329 -9.20 11.43 36.04
C TYR A 329 -7.96 10.55 35.72
N LEU A 330 -6.72 11.02 35.98
CA LEU A 330 -5.51 10.24 35.79
C LEU A 330 -5.54 8.85 36.48
N PRO A 331 -6.17 8.70 37.68
CA PRO A 331 -6.31 7.38 38.30
C PRO A 331 -7.00 6.34 37.39
N ILE A 332 -7.89 6.74 36.48
CA ILE A 332 -8.52 5.86 35.51
C ILE A 332 -7.47 5.30 34.52
N ILE A 333 -6.50 6.11 34.12
CA ILE A 333 -5.41 5.71 33.22
C ILE A 333 -4.50 4.69 33.92
N ALA A 334 -4.29 4.86 35.22
CA ALA A 334 -3.58 3.90 36.08
C ALA A 334 -4.41 2.63 36.40
N GLY A 335 -5.60 2.48 35.86
CA GLY A 335 -6.44 1.27 36.07
C GLY A 335 -7.34 1.32 37.30
N VAL A 336 -7.35 2.43 38.04
CA VAL A 336 -8.20 2.60 39.24
C VAL A 336 -9.67 2.62 38.88
N LYS A 337 -10.49 1.85 39.57
CA LYS A 337 -11.94 1.72 39.34
C LYS A 337 -12.72 2.91 39.92
N MET A 338 -12.50 4.07 39.35
CA MET A 338 -13.14 5.34 39.67
C MET A 338 -14.42 5.54 38.84
N GLY A 339 -15.49 6.05 39.43
CA GLY A 339 -16.77 6.30 38.77
C GLY A 339 -17.40 5.02 38.17
N SER A 340 -18.40 5.21 37.33
CA SER A 340 -19.06 4.12 36.59
C SER A 340 -18.15 3.52 35.50
N ALA A 341 -18.45 2.31 35.04
CA ALA A 341 -17.79 1.72 33.89
C ALA A 341 -17.91 2.59 32.63
N ALA A 342 -19.06 3.20 32.44
CA ALA A 342 -19.33 4.13 31.34
C ALA A 342 -18.44 5.38 31.42
N THR A 343 -18.28 5.97 32.61
CA THR A 343 -17.38 7.11 32.85
C THR A 343 -15.92 6.75 32.49
N ARG A 344 -15.41 5.62 32.97
CA ARG A 344 -14.06 5.16 32.66
C ARG A 344 -13.85 4.96 31.16
N LYS A 345 -14.81 4.33 30.49
CA LYS A 345 -14.77 4.10 29.03
C LYS A 345 -14.71 5.42 28.25
N ARG A 346 -15.49 6.42 28.67
CA ARG A 346 -15.49 7.77 28.06
C ARG A 346 -14.18 8.50 28.26
N VAL A 347 -13.64 8.51 29.48
CA VAL A 347 -12.35 9.16 29.78
C VAL A 347 -11.22 8.52 28.99
N LEU A 348 -11.14 7.20 28.95
CA LEU A 348 -10.11 6.48 28.18
C LEU A 348 -10.25 6.73 26.67
N ARG A 349 -11.49 6.81 26.16
CA ARG A 349 -11.72 7.22 24.76
C ARG A 349 -11.20 8.64 24.51
N ASP A 350 -11.56 9.59 25.32
CA ASP A 350 -11.16 11.01 25.17
C ASP A 350 -9.64 11.18 25.30
N TYR A 351 -9.01 10.39 26.16
CA TYR A 351 -7.54 10.31 26.29
C TYR A 351 -6.90 9.82 25.00
N ARG A 352 -7.32 8.67 24.46
CA ARG A 352 -6.80 8.11 23.21
C ARG A 352 -7.05 9.02 22.01
N LEU A 353 -8.26 9.60 21.94
CA LEU A 353 -8.62 10.54 20.88
C LEU A 353 -7.74 11.80 20.93
N THR A 354 -7.30 12.21 22.12
CA THR A 354 -6.38 13.35 22.26
C THR A 354 -5.00 13.01 21.75
N ILE A 355 -4.50 11.79 22.00
CA ILE A 355 -3.24 11.30 21.44
C ILE A 355 -3.31 11.33 19.91
N SER A 356 -4.37 10.74 19.34
CA SER A 356 -4.59 10.72 17.89
C SER A 356 -4.63 12.13 17.28
N ASP A 357 -5.35 13.04 17.89
CA ASP A 357 -5.45 14.43 17.47
C ASP A 357 -4.11 15.17 17.50
N LEU A 358 -3.29 14.90 18.51
CA LEU A 358 -1.97 15.52 18.66
C LEU A 358 -0.97 14.98 17.65
N ILE A 359 -0.97 13.67 17.43
CA ILE A 359 -0.14 13.05 16.38
C ILE A 359 -0.48 13.65 15.01
N ALA A 360 -1.75 13.66 14.62
CA ALA A 360 -2.16 14.24 13.34
C ALA A 360 -1.76 15.73 13.20
N ALA A 361 -1.91 16.51 14.28
CA ALA A 361 -1.66 17.95 14.24
C ALA A 361 -0.19 18.34 14.40
N ASN A 362 0.58 17.64 15.24
CA ASN A 362 1.90 18.05 15.67
C ASN A 362 3.03 17.26 14.99
N HIS A 363 2.73 16.06 14.49
CA HIS A 363 3.63 15.33 13.60
C HIS A 363 3.27 15.61 12.14
N TYR A 364 2.26 14.98 11.57
CA TYR A 364 1.97 15.00 10.14
C TYR A 364 1.70 16.40 9.58
N ARG A 365 0.72 17.11 10.11
CA ARG A 365 0.41 18.48 9.65
C ARG A 365 1.58 19.44 9.82
N TYR A 366 2.32 19.31 10.93
CA TYR A 366 3.43 20.20 11.21
C TYR A 366 4.64 19.92 10.32
N LEU A 367 5.01 18.65 10.10
CA LEU A 367 6.07 18.28 9.16
C LEU A 367 5.69 18.68 7.72
N ARG A 368 4.45 18.45 7.31
CA ARG A 368 3.95 18.97 6.01
C ARG A 368 4.13 20.48 5.90
N LYS A 369 3.82 21.23 6.95
CA LYS A 369 4.02 22.68 6.98
C LYS A 369 5.50 23.05 6.77
N LEU A 370 6.42 22.36 7.46
CA LEU A 370 7.85 22.57 7.32
C LEU A 370 8.34 22.20 5.91
N ALA A 371 7.94 21.07 5.39
CA ALA A 371 8.24 20.63 4.03
C ALA A 371 7.76 21.64 2.98
N LYS A 372 6.50 22.03 3.04
CA LYS A 372 5.87 22.99 2.12
C LYS A 372 6.56 24.36 2.15
N ALA A 373 6.97 24.84 3.32
CA ALA A 373 7.71 26.10 3.47
C ALA A 373 9.09 26.06 2.78
N ASN A 374 9.60 24.88 2.47
CA ASN A 374 10.84 24.64 1.74
C ASN A 374 10.64 24.12 0.31
N GLY A 375 9.41 24.17 -0.23
CA GLY A 375 9.08 23.72 -1.58
C GLY A 375 9.08 22.21 -1.75
N LEU A 376 8.91 21.45 -0.66
CA LEU A 376 8.93 19.99 -0.63
C LEU A 376 7.52 19.43 -0.39
N ALA A 377 7.21 18.30 -1.04
CA ALA A 377 6.04 17.48 -0.73
C ALA A 377 6.33 16.56 0.48
N PHE A 378 5.28 16.15 1.16
CA PHE A 378 5.36 15.21 2.28
C PHE A 378 4.65 13.91 1.94
N TYR A 379 5.42 12.82 1.97
CA TYR A 379 5.01 11.44 1.76
C TYR A 379 5.02 10.72 3.10
N SER A 380 4.12 9.79 3.35
CA SER A 380 4.21 8.91 4.52
C SER A 380 3.32 7.69 4.42
N GLU A 381 3.79 6.61 5.04
CA GLU A 381 3.03 5.40 5.33
C GLU A 381 2.28 5.51 6.67
N ALA A 382 1.50 6.58 6.82
CA ALA A 382 0.72 6.81 8.03
C ALA A 382 -0.26 5.65 8.36
N ALA A 383 -0.56 4.81 7.36
CA ALA A 383 -1.32 3.57 7.48
C ALA A 383 -0.43 2.34 7.80
N GLY A 384 0.82 2.56 8.22
CA GLY A 384 1.87 1.54 8.40
C GLY A 384 1.53 0.36 9.32
N PRO A 385 2.43 -0.64 9.38
CA PRO A 385 2.10 -2.00 9.84
C PRO A 385 1.69 -2.10 11.32
N ASN A 386 2.07 -1.15 12.15
CA ASN A 386 1.81 -1.20 13.58
C ASN A 386 0.58 -0.39 14.02
N TYR A 387 -0.16 0.19 13.08
CA TYR A 387 -1.42 0.89 13.33
C TYR A 387 -1.35 1.78 14.58
N GLY A 388 -0.50 2.77 14.55
CA GLY A 388 -0.22 3.65 15.68
C GLY A 388 -1.48 4.12 16.41
N GLN A 389 -1.33 4.83 17.50
CA GLN A 389 -2.46 5.32 18.31
C GLN A 389 -3.23 6.48 17.66
N ALA A 390 -3.10 6.63 16.32
CA ALA A 390 -3.76 7.67 15.55
C ALA A 390 -4.89 7.11 14.67
N ASP A 391 -5.83 7.97 14.31
CA ASP A 391 -6.82 7.72 13.28
C ASP A 391 -6.13 7.83 11.91
N LEU A 392 -6.01 6.72 11.18
CA LEU A 392 -5.25 6.63 9.93
C LEU A 392 -5.83 7.52 8.84
N LEU A 393 -7.14 7.59 8.69
CA LEU A 393 -7.77 8.46 7.71
C LEU A 393 -7.45 9.93 8.00
N LYS A 394 -7.38 10.29 9.29
CA LYS A 394 -7.05 11.63 9.72
C LYS A 394 -5.58 11.98 9.47
N THR A 395 -4.67 11.07 9.81
CA THR A 395 -3.23 11.28 9.58
C THR A 395 -2.90 11.32 8.10
N SER A 396 -3.43 10.38 7.31
CA SER A 396 -3.25 10.35 5.86
C SER A 396 -3.82 11.59 5.16
N GLY A 397 -4.90 12.17 5.69
CA GLY A 397 -5.46 13.44 5.20
C GLY A 397 -4.58 14.67 5.42
N GLU A 398 -3.56 14.57 6.27
CA GLU A 398 -2.59 15.64 6.50
C GLU A 398 -1.37 15.57 5.56
N LEU A 399 -1.29 14.56 4.67
CA LEU A 399 -0.19 14.35 3.74
C LEU A 399 -0.42 15.03 2.39
N ASP A 400 0.62 15.20 1.60
CA ASP A 400 0.52 15.50 0.17
C ASP A 400 0.36 14.20 -0.63
N HIS A 401 0.96 13.10 -0.14
CA HIS A 401 0.84 11.77 -0.72
C HIS A 401 0.72 10.73 0.41
N ALA A 402 -0.46 10.17 0.55
CA ALA A 402 -0.66 9.02 1.42
C ALA A 402 0.00 7.79 0.78
N MET A 403 0.75 7.05 1.58
CA MET A 403 1.39 5.82 1.19
C MET A 403 0.87 4.65 2.02
N ALA A 404 1.06 3.46 1.49
CA ALA A 404 0.82 2.19 2.15
C ALA A 404 1.85 1.20 1.66
N GLU A 405 1.90 0.03 2.26
CA GLU A 405 2.82 -1.03 1.86
C GLU A 405 2.06 -2.27 1.38
N PHE A 406 2.68 -3.02 0.47
CA PHE A 406 2.28 -4.38 0.17
C PHE A 406 3.49 -5.29 -0.04
N TRP A 407 3.33 -6.53 0.40
CA TRP A 407 4.41 -7.48 0.52
C TRP A 407 4.25 -8.62 -0.47
N MET A 408 5.38 -9.12 -0.95
CA MET A 408 5.45 -10.45 -1.54
C MET A 408 5.08 -11.48 -0.44
N PRO A 409 4.45 -12.61 -0.82
CA PRO A 409 4.20 -13.67 0.15
C PRO A 409 5.49 -14.13 0.81
N CYS A 410 5.61 -13.95 2.10
CA CYS A 410 6.79 -14.32 2.88
C CYS A 410 6.37 -14.74 4.30
N ILE A 411 7.32 -15.21 5.12
CA ILE A 411 7.07 -15.66 6.50
C ILE A 411 6.34 -14.60 7.32
N HIS A 412 6.77 -13.35 7.15
CA HIS A 412 6.30 -12.25 7.98
C HIS A 412 4.88 -11.83 7.60
N ARG A 413 4.53 -11.97 6.31
CA ARG A 413 3.26 -11.53 5.73
C ARG A 413 2.69 -12.55 4.76
N PRO A 414 2.08 -13.63 5.25
CA PRO A 414 1.61 -14.71 4.38
C PRO A 414 0.38 -14.35 3.52
N SER A 415 -0.40 -13.33 3.87
CA SER A 415 -1.54 -12.85 3.03
C SER A 415 -2.31 -11.67 3.66
N PHE A 416 -3.39 -11.22 3.04
CA PHE A 416 -4.51 -10.32 3.41
C PHE A 416 -4.26 -9.05 4.25
N ARG A 417 -3.26 -8.96 5.14
CA ARG A 417 -2.96 -7.72 5.87
C ARG A 417 -2.60 -6.57 4.93
N SER A 418 -1.79 -6.86 3.92
CA SER A 418 -1.40 -5.90 2.89
C SER A 418 -2.60 -5.32 2.14
N ARG A 419 -3.67 -6.11 1.96
CA ARG A 419 -4.90 -5.66 1.30
C ARG A 419 -5.61 -4.53 2.07
N ILE A 420 -5.63 -4.63 3.40
CA ILE A 420 -6.28 -3.63 4.26
C ILE A 420 -5.48 -2.32 4.25
N LEU A 421 -4.16 -2.39 4.37
CA LEU A 421 -3.29 -1.21 4.38
C LEU A 421 -3.41 -0.40 3.09
N MET A 422 -3.34 -1.05 1.95
CA MET A 422 -3.49 -0.40 0.64
C MET A 422 -4.83 0.31 0.53
N ARG A 423 -5.90 -0.33 1.01
CA ARG A 423 -7.25 0.23 0.95
C ARG A 423 -7.40 1.49 1.81
N ASP A 424 -6.76 1.55 2.97
CA ASP A 424 -6.84 2.71 3.86
C ASP A 424 -6.16 3.95 3.25
N ALA A 425 -4.98 3.79 2.64
CA ALA A 425 -4.32 4.89 1.91
C ALA A 425 -5.14 5.35 0.69
N ALA A 426 -5.65 4.40 -0.12
CA ALA A 426 -6.51 4.72 -1.25
C ALA A 426 -7.79 5.44 -0.81
N ASN A 427 -8.41 4.98 0.27
CA ASN A 427 -9.57 5.62 0.88
C ASN A 427 -9.27 7.07 1.28
N ALA A 428 -8.11 7.33 1.89
CA ALA A 428 -7.72 8.69 2.24
C ALA A 428 -7.60 9.58 0.99
N ASP A 429 -6.97 9.09 -0.07
CA ASP A 429 -6.82 9.82 -1.31
C ASP A 429 -8.19 10.10 -1.98
N HIS A 430 -9.10 9.14 -1.97
CA HIS A 430 -10.47 9.35 -2.46
C HIS A 430 -11.21 10.42 -1.64
N ILE A 431 -11.13 10.34 -0.32
CA ILE A 431 -11.84 11.23 0.61
C ILE A 431 -11.30 12.67 0.56
N TYR A 432 -9.99 12.84 0.42
CA TYR A 432 -9.34 14.16 0.42
C TYR A 432 -9.04 14.71 -0.99
N GLY A 433 -9.44 13.98 -2.05
CA GLY A 433 -9.36 14.43 -3.44
C GLY A 433 -7.98 14.28 -4.08
N HIS A 434 -7.11 13.48 -3.50
CA HIS A 434 -5.83 13.14 -4.09
C HIS A 434 -6.04 12.06 -5.19
N ARG A 435 -5.16 12.03 -6.18
CA ARG A 435 -5.29 11.11 -7.31
C ARG A 435 -4.26 10.00 -7.31
N ILE A 436 -3.26 10.09 -6.48
CA ILE A 436 -2.10 9.19 -6.48
C ILE A 436 -1.96 8.58 -5.11
N THR A 437 -2.26 7.30 -5.07
CA THR A 437 -1.99 6.41 -3.94
C THR A 437 -0.70 5.68 -4.23
N MET A 438 0.36 6.06 -3.55
CA MET A 438 1.67 5.45 -3.67
C MET A 438 1.79 4.28 -2.69
N CYS A 439 2.46 3.22 -3.09
CA CYS A 439 2.70 2.09 -2.19
C CYS A 439 4.19 1.73 -2.19
N GLU A 440 4.76 1.50 -1.01
CA GLU A 440 5.91 0.63 -0.88
C GLU A 440 5.51 -0.73 -1.45
N SER A 441 6.24 -1.20 -2.44
CA SER A 441 5.78 -2.28 -3.31
C SER A 441 6.72 -3.47 -3.25
N PHE A 442 6.14 -4.67 -3.13
CA PHE A 442 6.87 -5.94 -3.21
C PHE A 442 7.88 -6.16 -2.10
N THR A 443 7.67 -5.58 -0.94
CA THR A 443 8.53 -5.82 0.22
C THR A 443 8.56 -7.30 0.57
N SER A 444 9.72 -7.83 0.91
CA SER A 444 9.93 -9.24 1.22
C SER A 444 11.02 -9.40 2.28
N LEU A 445 10.93 -10.44 3.08
CA LEU A 445 12.02 -10.92 3.95
C LEU A 445 12.57 -12.27 3.49
N GLY A 446 12.47 -12.54 2.21
CA GLY A 446 12.86 -13.78 1.54
C GLY A 446 11.65 -14.62 1.12
N PRO A 447 11.89 -15.60 0.27
CA PRO A 447 13.19 -16.11 -0.20
C PRO A 447 13.91 -15.11 -1.09
N GLU A 448 15.25 -15.06 -0.96
CA GLU A 448 16.10 -14.09 -1.67
C GLU A 448 16.23 -14.43 -3.17
N TRP A 449 16.12 -13.39 -4.01
CA TRP A 449 16.32 -13.49 -5.48
C TRP A 449 15.46 -14.55 -6.17
N GLN A 450 14.26 -14.85 -5.65
CA GLN A 450 13.31 -15.80 -6.24
C GLN A 450 12.12 -15.10 -6.92
N GLU A 451 12.06 -13.80 -6.85
CA GLU A 451 11.01 -13.02 -7.50
C GLU A 451 11.37 -12.77 -8.96
N SER A 452 10.35 -12.94 -9.80
CA SER A 452 10.36 -12.62 -11.23
C SER A 452 9.16 -11.71 -11.58
N PRO A 453 9.13 -11.09 -12.75
CA PRO A 453 7.96 -10.31 -13.19
C PRO A 453 6.65 -11.11 -13.11
N PHE A 454 6.66 -12.39 -13.41
CA PHE A 454 5.48 -13.26 -13.35
C PHE A 454 4.97 -13.44 -11.91
N THR A 455 5.86 -13.67 -10.94
CA THR A 455 5.47 -13.83 -9.53
C THR A 455 5.06 -12.51 -8.87
N MET A 456 5.63 -11.39 -9.33
CA MET A 456 5.31 -10.05 -8.83
C MET A 456 3.96 -9.52 -9.36
N LYS A 457 3.59 -9.89 -10.59
CA LYS A 457 2.39 -9.41 -11.27
C LYS A 457 1.09 -9.58 -10.46
N PRO A 458 0.71 -10.80 -9.99
CA PRO A 458 -0.56 -10.99 -9.27
C PRO A 458 -0.62 -10.22 -7.95
N VAL A 459 0.52 -9.92 -7.33
CA VAL A 459 0.61 -9.10 -6.13
C VAL A 459 0.38 -7.62 -6.47
N ALA A 460 0.94 -7.13 -7.58
CA ALA A 460 0.67 -5.79 -8.10
C ALA A 460 -0.80 -5.63 -8.47
N ASP A 461 -1.39 -6.62 -9.15
CA ASP A 461 -2.78 -6.59 -9.58
C ASP A 461 -3.75 -6.52 -8.40
N LEU A 462 -3.47 -7.27 -7.35
CA LEU A 462 -4.21 -7.16 -6.08
C LEU A 462 -4.09 -5.76 -5.47
N ALA A 463 -2.88 -5.17 -5.50
CA ALA A 463 -2.65 -3.82 -5.00
C ALA A 463 -3.43 -2.79 -5.83
N PHE A 464 -3.44 -2.92 -7.15
CA PHE A 464 -4.21 -2.08 -8.08
C PHE A 464 -5.71 -2.16 -7.81
N CYS A 465 -6.26 -3.36 -7.64
CA CYS A 465 -7.67 -3.56 -7.29
C CYS A 465 -8.05 -2.99 -5.92
N ASN A 466 -7.08 -2.74 -5.05
CA ASN A 466 -7.27 -2.08 -3.75
C ASN A 466 -6.92 -0.58 -3.76
N GLY A 467 -6.64 -0.01 -4.93
CA GLY A 467 -6.50 1.43 -5.16
C GLY A 467 -5.08 1.95 -5.24
N CYS A 468 -4.04 1.11 -5.05
CA CYS A 468 -2.67 1.50 -5.39
C CYS A 468 -2.60 1.90 -6.87
N ASN A 469 -1.94 3.01 -7.16
CA ASN A 469 -1.78 3.47 -8.55
C ASN A 469 -0.42 4.13 -8.82
N ARG A 470 0.54 3.98 -7.89
CA ARG A 470 1.96 4.28 -8.08
C ARG A 470 2.79 3.32 -7.23
N ASN A 471 3.67 2.58 -7.88
CA ASN A 471 4.59 1.67 -7.21
C ASN A 471 5.89 2.37 -6.84
N CYS A 472 6.33 2.20 -5.59
CA CYS A 472 7.67 2.48 -5.11
C CYS A 472 8.30 1.15 -4.70
N ILE A 473 9.08 0.56 -5.59
CA ILE A 473 9.56 -0.83 -5.43
C ILE A 473 10.59 -0.89 -4.30
N HIS A 474 10.39 -1.75 -3.35
CA HIS A 474 11.28 -1.99 -2.22
C HIS A 474 12.08 -3.28 -2.44
N ASN A 475 13.41 -3.22 -2.83
CA ASN A 475 14.16 -1.98 -2.95
C ASN A 475 15.24 -2.05 -4.04
N PHE A 476 15.79 -0.90 -4.37
CA PHE A 476 17.03 -0.74 -5.12
C PHE A 476 18.17 -0.48 -4.13
N SER A 477 19.02 -1.47 -3.90
CA SER A 477 20.16 -1.34 -3.00
C SER A 477 21.35 -0.66 -3.69
N GLN A 478 21.94 0.32 -3.04
CA GLN A 478 23.20 0.91 -3.46
C GLN A 478 24.35 -0.06 -3.14
N SER A 479 24.75 -0.88 -4.10
CA SER A 479 25.90 -1.77 -3.94
C SER A 479 27.22 -0.98 -4.06
N PRO A 480 28.13 -1.07 -3.09
CA PRO A 480 29.43 -0.42 -3.17
C PRO A 480 30.35 -1.03 -4.25
N SER A 481 30.12 -2.29 -4.60
CA SER A 481 30.84 -2.96 -5.67
C SER A 481 30.15 -2.74 -7.01
N LEU A 482 30.96 -2.44 -8.04
CA LEU A 482 30.48 -2.31 -9.41
C LEU A 482 30.39 -3.65 -10.17
N THR A 483 31.08 -4.68 -9.67
CA THR A 483 31.27 -5.97 -10.35
C THR A 483 30.70 -7.17 -9.61
N ALA A 484 30.54 -7.09 -8.29
CA ALA A 484 29.96 -8.17 -7.51
C ALA A 484 28.52 -8.49 -7.95
N LYS A 485 28.20 -9.79 -8.07
CA LYS A 485 26.88 -10.31 -8.39
C LYS A 485 26.53 -11.48 -7.45
N PRO A 486 25.31 -11.58 -7.00
CA PRO A 486 24.21 -10.60 -7.13
C PRO A 486 24.52 -9.23 -6.49
N GLY A 487 25.63 -9.09 -5.78
CA GLY A 487 26.07 -7.84 -5.17
C GLY A 487 25.64 -7.74 -3.71
N TYR A 488 25.83 -6.55 -3.17
CA TYR A 488 25.52 -6.26 -1.77
C TYR A 488 24.17 -5.57 -1.71
N VAL A 489 23.28 -6.08 -0.87
CA VAL A 489 21.88 -5.68 -0.83
C VAL A 489 21.39 -5.47 0.60
N TYR A 490 20.32 -4.73 0.76
CA TYR A 490 19.57 -4.62 2.00
C TYR A 490 18.81 -5.94 2.26
N VAL A 491 18.67 -6.31 3.53
CA VAL A 491 18.12 -7.62 3.93
C VAL A 491 16.62 -7.79 3.66
N ALA A 492 15.89 -6.71 3.50
CA ALA A 492 14.47 -6.72 3.17
C ALA A 492 14.26 -6.21 1.73
N GLY A 493 13.17 -6.63 1.10
CA GLY A 493 12.80 -6.25 -0.24
C GLY A 493 13.07 -7.29 -1.31
N THR A 494 12.61 -7.03 -2.51
CA THR A 494 12.69 -7.91 -3.68
C THR A 494 14.02 -7.80 -4.44
N HIS A 495 14.97 -7.02 -3.97
CA HIS A 495 16.26 -6.80 -4.66
C HIS A 495 16.09 -6.34 -6.10
N TYR A 496 15.43 -5.20 -6.32
CA TYR A 496 15.12 -4.65 -7.65
C TYR A 496 16.22 -3.69 -8.13
N ASP A 497 17.39 -4.22 -8.44
CA ASP A 497 18.61 -3.47 -8.77
C ASP A 497 19.47 -4.18 -9.83
N PRO A 498 20.55 -3.56 -10.35
CA PRO A 498 21.43 -4.16 -11.35
C PRO A 498 22.06 -5.49 -10.94
N GLY A 499 21.90 -5.93 -9.71
CA GLY A 499 22.36 -7.20 -9.17
C GLY A 499 21.54 -8.39 -9.66
N ILE A 500 20.24 -8.25 -9.91
CA ILE A 500 19.39 -9.35 -10.36
C ILE A 500 19.72 -9.81 -11.77
N THR A 501 19.44 -11.08 -12.08
CA THR A 501 19.75 -11.68 -13.38
C THR A 501 18.98 -11.05 -14.54
N TRP A 502 17.74 -10.65 -14.32
CA TRP A 502 16.80 -10.12 -15.30
C TRP A 502 16.68 -8.58 -15.29
N TRP A 503 17.71 -7.88 -14.77
CA TRP A 503 17.71 -6.42 -14.74
C TRP A 503 17.53 -5.77 -16.11
N ASN A 504 18.11 -6.37 -17.15
CA ASN A 504 18.02 -5.83 -18.51
C ASN A 504 16.60 -5.87 -19.06
N GLU A 505 15.79 -6.78 -18.61
CA GLU A 505 14.41 -7.07 -19.03
C GLU A 505 13.35 -6.31 -18.21
N THR A 506 13.75 -5.65 -17.12
CA THR A 506 12.85 -4.86 -16.25
C THR A 506 12.00 -3.82 -16.99
N PRO A 507 12.43 -3.21 -18.13
CA PRO A 507 11.57 -2.26 -18.84
C PRO A 507 10.21 -2.82 -19.26
N ALA A 508 10.10 -4.12 -19.55
CA ALA A 508 8.83 -4.76 -19.91
C ALA A 508 7.84 -4.76 -18.74
N PHE A 509 8.31 -5.15 -17.56
CA PHE A 509 7.50 -5.11 -16.33
C PHE A 509 7.19 -3.68 -15.89
N ASN A 510 8.16 -2.76 -15.95
CA ASN A 510 7.96 -1.35 -15.64
C ASN A 510 6.92 -0.70 -16.55
N LEU A 511 6.85 -1.11 -17.82
CA LEU A 511 5.85 -0.63 -18.76
C LEU A 511 4.44 -1.16 -18.41
N TYR A 512 4.33 -2.43 -18.01
CA TYR A 512 3.10 -3.01 -17.48
C TYR A 512 2.58 -2.20 -16.27
N LEU A 513 3.43 -1.98 -15.26
CA LEU A 513 3.07 -1.18 -14.09
C LEU A 513 2.65 0.24 -14.49
N ALA A 514 3.36 0.86 -15.41
CA ALA A 514 3.06 2.22 -15.87
C ALA A 514 1.73 2.31 -16.63
N ARG A 515 1.38 1.32 -17.45
CA ARG A 515 0.08 1.26 -18.14
C ARG A 515 -1.07 1.13 -17.15
N CYS A 516 -0.96 0.20 -16.19
CA CYS A 516 -1.95 0.05 -15.11
C CYS A 516 -2.10 1.35 -14.31
N CYS A 517 -1.00 1.91 -13.82
CA CYS A 517 -1.01 3.15 -13.05
C CYS A 517 -1.58 4.33 -13.86
N THR A 518 -1.38 4.39 -15.17
CA THR A 518 -1.91 5.45 -16.03
C THR A 518 -3.44 5.50 -15.99
N LEU A 519 -4.09 4.37 -16.16
CA LEU A 519 -5.55 4.29 -16.15
C LEU A 519 -6.10 4.40 -14.72
N LEU A 520 -5.42 3.82 -13.74
CA LEU A 520 -5.83 3.86 -12.34
C LEU A 520 -5.63 5.24 -11.67
N GLN A 521 -4.80 6.12 -12.23
CA GLN A 521 -4.71 7.53 -11.84
C GLN A 521 -5.74 8.41 -12.55
N ALA A 522 -6.42 7.90 -13.57
CA ALA A 522 -7.39 8.64 -14.33
C ALA A 522 -8.75 8.67 -13.61
N GLY A 523 -9.46 9.81 -13.73
CA GLY A 523 -10.81 9.95 -13.20
C GLY A 523 -10.93 9.78 -11.68
N ARG A 524 -12.10 9.29 -11.27
CA ARG A 524 -12.47 9.06 -9.87
C ARG A 524 -12.79 7.60 -9.64
N PHE A 525 -12.50 7.12 -8.45
CA PHE A 525 -12.99 5.84 -7.95
C PHE A 525 -14.52 5.84 -7.91
N TYR A 526 -15.13 4.70 -8.20
CA TYR A 526 -16.58 4.55 -8.18
C TYR A 526 -16.99 3.58 -7.06
N ALA A 527 -17.86 4.06 -6.18
CA ALA A 527 -18.36 3.29 -5.05
C ALA A 527 -19.80 3.65 -4.72
N ASP A 528 -20.53 2.70 -4.08
CA ASP A 528 -21.93 2.88 -3.74
C ASP A 528 -22.17 3.33 -2.30
N ALA A 529 -21.26 3.00 -1.38
CA ALA A 529 -21.43 3.25 0.04
C ALA A 529 -20.28 4.04 0.66
N LEU A 530 -20.64 4.96 1.58
CA LEU A 530 -19.72 5.57 2.52
C LEU A 530 -19.98 4.94 3.88
N ILE A 531 -18.97 4.34 4.49
CA ILE A 531 -19.09 3.64 5.77
C ILE A 531 -18.58 4.56 6.88
N TYR A 532 -19.43 4.89 7.83
CA TYR A 532 -19.04 5.64 8.99
C TYR A 532 -18.36 4.75 10.03
N ARG A 533 -17.07 4.99 10.27
CA ARG A 533 -16.27 4.26 11.25
C ARG A 533 -16.05 5.00 12.57
N GLY A 534 -16.52 6.23 12.67
CA GLY A 534 -16.20 7.12 13.78
C GLY A 534 -14.71 7.46 13.82
N ASP A 535 -14.26 7.96 14.97
CA ASP A 535 -12.82 8.16 15.20
C ASP A 535 -12.20 6.81 15.57
N ASN A 536 -11.45 6.23 14.66
CA ASN A 536 -10.82 4.95 14.85
C ASN A 536 -9.52 5.12 15.64
N ILE A 537 -9.64 5.01 16.95
CA ILE A 537 -8.53 5.17 17.91
C ILE A 537 -8.31 3.84 18.63
N GLY A 538 -7.16 3.24 18.40
CA GLY A 538 -6.72 2.04 19.11
C GLY A 538 -6.15 0.95 18.22
N GLN A 539 -5.15 0.24 18.72
CA GLN A 539 -4.57 -0.90 18.05
C GLN A 539 -5.59 -2.04 17.88
N GLY A 540 -5.69 -2.57 16.69
CA GLY A 540 -6.42 -3.80 16.39
C GLY A 540 -7.91 -3.64 16.06
N GLU A 541 -8.56 -2.51 16.26
CA GLU A 541 -9.95 -2.30 15.82
C GLU A 541 -10.05 -2.26 14.29
N GLN A 542 -9.04 -1.74 13.61
CA GLN A 542 -8.96 -1.67 12.17
C GLN A 542 -8.81 -3.04 11.51
N MET A 543 -8.14 -3.98 12.18
CA MET A 543 -7.92 -5.34 11.67
C MET A 543 -9.11 -6.27 11.89
N LYS A 544 -9.97 -5.97 12.86
CA LYS A 544 -11.16 -6.77 13.21
C LYS A 544 -12.42 -6.25 12.52
N PHE A 545 -12.31 -5.23 11.68
CA PHE A 545 -13.47 -4.66 11.01
C PHE A 545 -14.03 -5.64 9.99
N THR A 546 -15.12 -6.26 10.32
CA THR A 546 -15.96 -6.96 9.35
C THR A 546 -16.71 -5.93 8.53
N LEU A 547 -16.44 -5.86 7.25
CA LEU A 547 -17.19 -4.99 6.34
C LEU A 547 -18.68 -5.25 6.52
N PRO A 548 -19.50 -4.21 6.64
CA PRO A 548 -20.93 -4.41 6.64
C PRO A 548 -21.32 -5.09 5.33
N THR A 549 -22.39 -5.80 5.36
CA THR A 549 -22.88 -6.75 4.37
C THR A 549 -23.29 -6.11 3.03
N LEU A 550 -22.35 -5.41 2.36
CA LEU A 550 -22.50 -5.07 0.94
C LEU A 550 -22.35 -6.31 0.07
N GLY A 551 -21.51 -7.26 0.51
CA GLY A 551 -21.19 -8.46 -0.25
C GLY A 551 -20.37 -8.19 -1.50
N HIS A 552 -20.13 -9.23 -2.29
CA HIS A 552 -19.35 -9.11 -3.53
C HIS A 552 -20.06 -8.23 -4.57
N GLY A 553 -19.27 -7.50 -5.35
CA GLY A 553 -19.77 -6.73 -6.49
C GLY A 553 -20.18 -5.29 -6.18
N PHE A 554 -20.05 -4.82 -4.93
CA PHE A 554 -20.19 -3.43 -4.56
C PHE A 554 -18.89 -2.92 -3.95
N ASP A 555 -18.61 -1.63 -4.08
CA ASP A 555 -17.46 -1.02 -3.45
C ASP A 555 -17.82 0.16 -2.54
N HIS A 556 -16.88 0.56 -1.70
CA HIS A 556 -17.13 1.55 -0.65
C HIS A 556 -15.86 2.32 -0.29
N ASP A 557 -16.04 3.46 0.35
CA ASP A 557 -15.04 4.16 1.13
C ASP A 557 -15.47 4.28 2.59
N ASN A 558 -14.53 4.60 3.47
CA ASN A 558 -14.77 4.81 4.90
C ASN A 558 -14.69 6.30 5.23
N CYS A 559 -15.44 6.75 6.22
CA CYS A 559 -15.27 8.08 6.79
C CYS A 559 -15.21 8.05 8.32
N ASN A 560 -14.43 8.96 8.86
CA ASN A 560 -14.36 9.24 10.30
C ASN A 560 -15.27 10.41 10.69
N SER A 561 -15.31 10.74 11.99
CA SER A 561 -16.09 11.86 12.53
C SER A 561 -15.72 13.20 11.88
N GLN A 562 -14.45 13.45 11.59
CA GLN A 562 -14.02 14.70 10.94
C GLN A 562 -14.56 14.80 9.53
N VAL A 563 -14.36 13.77 8.70
CA VAL A 563 -14.86 13.73 7.33
C VAL A 563 -16.37 13.88 7.28
N LEU A 564 -17.09 13.10 8.08
CA LEU A 564 -18.56 13.20 8.16
C LEU A 564 -19.02 14.65 8.42
N ARG A 565 -18.42 15.32 9.40
CA ARG A 565 -18.84 16.67 9.81
C ARG A 565 -18.46 17.76 8.81
N THR A 566 -17.26 17.65 8.20
CA THR A 566 -16.67 18.78 7.47
C THR A 566 -16.68 18.63 5.96
N ARG A 567 -16.83 17.41 5.43
CA ARG A 567 -16.66 17.17 3.99
C ARG A 567 -17.90 16.59 3.30
N THR A 568 -18.93 16.15 4.04
CA THR A 568 -20.14 15.56 3.45
C THR A 568 -21.25 16.57 3.26
N SER A 569 -21.95 16.45 2.15
CA SER A 569 -23.21 17.14 1.83
C SER A 569 -24.14 16.16 1.09
N VAL A 570 -25.38 16.62 0.78
CA VAL A 570 -26.31 15.83 -0.03
C VAL A 570 -26.60 16.57 -1.32
N HIS A 571 -26.56 15.85 -2.44
CA HIS A 571 -26.92 16.34 -3.74
C HIS A 571 -27.66 15.24 -4.54
N HIS A 572 -28.88 15.52 -4.98
CA HIS A 572 -29.76 14.54 -5.66
C HIS A 572 -29.87 13.18 -4.93
N GLY A 573 -30.09 13.21 -3.61
CA GLY A 573 -30.21 12.01 -2.78
C GLY A 573 -28.93 11.20 -2.59
N ARG A 574 -27.78 11.73 -3.02
CA ARG A 574 -26.47 11.11 -2.83
C ARG A 574 -25.64 11.90 -1.83
N ILE A 575 -24.85 11.22 -1.06
CA ILE A 575 -23.82 11.84 -0.23
C ILE A 575 -22.65 12.23 -1.12
N VAL A 576 -22.27 13.50 -1.08
CA VAL A 576 -21.20 14.05 -1.92
C VAL A 576 -20.13 14.65 -1.03
N LEU A 577 -18.88 14.38 -1.34
CA LEU A 577 -17.71 14.99 -0.72
C LEU A 577 -17.28 16.25 -1.49
N THR A 578 -16.57 17.14 -0.81
CA THR A 578 -16.09 18.41 -1.40
C THR A 578 -15.30 18.24 -2.69
N ASP A 579 -14.60 17.12 -2.89
CA ASP A 579 -13.81 16.83 -4.07
C ASP A 579 -14.57 16.02 -5.14
N GLY A 580 -15.87 15.84 -4.94
CA GLY A 580 -16.81 15.31 -5.92
C GLY A 580 -16.94 13.78 -5.90
N MET A 581 -16.35 13.06 -4.93
CA MET A 581 -16.73 11.68 -4.64
C MET A 581 -18.19 11.63 -4.21
N SER A 582 -18.93 10.58 -4.59
CA SER A 582 -20.36 10.51 -4.29
C SER A 582 -20.83 9.08 -4.04
N TYR A 583 -21.67 8.90 -3.02
CA TYR A 583 -22.13 7.60 -2.54
C TYR A 583 -23.67 7.58 -2.46
N ARG A 584 -24.26 6.39 -2.66
CA ARG A 584 -25.72 6.18 -2.57
C ARG A 584 -26.18 6.03 -1.13
N LEU A 585 -25.33 5.43 -0.28
CA LEU A 585 -25.65 5.09 1.11
C LEU A 585 -24.60 5.64 2.07
N LEU A 586 -25.05 6.08 3.26
CA LEU A 586 -24.24 6.15 4.46
C LEU A 586 -24.53 4.91 5.31
N VAL A 587 -23.51 4.11 5.56
CA VAL A 587 -23.66 2.87 6.35
C VAL A 587 -23.10 3.07 7.74
N LEU A 588 -23.89 2.74 8.76
CA LEU A 588 -23.51 2.73 10.18
C LEU A 588 -23.32 1.28 10.60
N PRO A 589 -22.10 0.76 10.69
CA PRO A 589 -21.87 -0.68 10.86
C PRO A 589 -22.20 -1.19 12.28
N ASN A 590 -22.19 -0.32 13.30
CA ASN A 590 -22.29 -0.69 14.70
C ASN A 590 -23.28 0.18 15.47
N ALA A 591 -23.95 -0.42 16.46
CA ALA A 591 -24.78 0.27 17.45
C ALA A 591 -23.97 0.91 18.60
N GLY A 592 -22.69 1.24 18.37
CA GLY A 592 -21.82 1.83 19.41
C GLY A 592 -22.20 3.25 19.81
N PRO A 593 -21.58 3.79 20.87
CA PRO A 593 -21.77 5.18 21.24
C PRO A 593 -21.28 6.13 20.14
N MET A 594 -22.00 7.21 19.88
CA MET A 594 -21.70 8.17 18.83
C MET A 594 -21.51 9.59 19.41
N PRO A 595 -20.59 10.42 18.86
CA PRO A 595 -20.49 11.83 19.23
C PRO A 595 -21.76 12.59 18.87
N PHE A 596 -22.15 13.55 19.73
CA PHE A 596 -23.33 14.39 19.53
C PHE A 596 -23.36 15.09 18.16
N ASN A 597 -22.24 15.70 17.77
CA ASN A 597 -22.14 16.42 16.50
C ASN A 597 -22.19 15.51 15.27
N ASP A 598 -21.82 14.24 15.42
CA ASP A 598 -21.91 13.27 14.33
C ASP A 598 -23.37 12.88 14.10
N LEU A 599 -24.12 12.60 15.17
CA LEU A 599 -25.54 12.31 15.07
C LEU A 599 -26.31 13.50 14.50
N LYS A 600 -25.99 14.70 14.96
CA LYS A 600 -26.58 15.95 14.42
C LYS A 600 -26.32 16.12 12.93
N LYS A 601 -25.09 15.77 12.49
CA LYS A 601 -24.74 15.80 11.05
C LYS A 601 -25.49 14.74 10.26
N ILE A 602 -25.61 13.52 10.80
CA ILE A 602 -26.36 12.43 10.17
C ILE A 602 -27.83 12.84 10.00
N GLU A 603 -28.43 13.41 11.04
CA GLU A 603 -29.80 13.92 10.97
C GLU A 603 -29.97 14.94 9.84
N ALA A 604 -29.09 15.94 9.77
CA ALA A 604 -29.13 16.95 8.71
C ALA A 604 -28.92 16.35 7.30
N LEU A 605 -28.09 15.31 7.16
CA LEU A 605 -27.89 14.62 5.89
C LEU A 605 -29.17 13.85 5.48
N VAL A 606 -29.83 13.17 6.43
CA VAL A 606 -31.08 12.45 6.16
C VAL A 606 -32.19 13.44 5.79
N GLU A 607 -32.36 14.52 6.54
CA GLU A 607 -33.35 15.57 6.23
C GLU A 607 -33.14 16.15 4.82
N ALA A 608 -31.87 16.27 4.37
CA ALA A 608 -31.52 16.74 3.05
C ALA A 608 -31.64 15.66 1.94
N GLY A 609 -32.05 14.43 2.25
CA GLY A 609 -32.30 13.37 1.28
C GLY A 609 -31.30 12.21 1.28
N ALA A 610 -30.36 12.10 2.23
CA ALA A 610 -29.46 10.94 2.31
C ALA A 610 -30.21 9.67 2.73
N THR A 611 -29.72 8.54 2.26
CA THR A 611 -30.14 7.21 2.72
C THR A 611 -29.12 6.69 3.72
N VAL A 612 -29.57 6.42 4.95
CA VAL A 612 -28.76 5.86 6.04
C VAL A 612 -29.16 4.41 6.30
N VAL A 613 -28.17 3.53 6.45
CA VAL A 613 -28.39 2.12 6.75
C VAL A 613 -27.61 1.72 7.99
N GLY A 614 -28.28 1.25 9.01
CA GLY A 614 -27.64 0.75 10.23
C GLY A 614 -28.46 1.00 11.50
N PRO A 615 -28.01 0.44 12.63
CA PRO A 615 -28.68 0.52 13.91
C PRO A 615 -28.60 1.94 14.51
N PRO A 616 -29.54 2.27 15.44
CA PRO A 616 -29.40 3.47 16.24
C PRO A 616 -28.16 3.39 17.12
N PRO A 617 -27.48 4.52 17.37
CA PRO A 617 -26.37 4.55 18.31
C PRO A 617 -26.84 4.24 19.74
N SER A 618 -26.05 3.44 20.48
CA SER A 618 -26.39 2.99 21.84
C SER A 618 -26.33 4.10 22.89
N GLY A 619 -25.80 5.27 22.55
CA GLY A 619 -25.73 6.41 23.45
C GLY A 619 -24.71 7.45 23.00
N PHE A 620 -24.51 8.45 23.82
CA PHE A 620 -23.56 9.52 23.63
C PHE A 620 -22.12 9.08 24.00
N SER A 621 -21.14 9.37 23.17
CA SER A 621 -19.76 8.88 23.32
C SER A 621 -18.81 9.81 24.06
N GLY A 622 -19.12 11.02 24.39
CA GLY A 622 -18.24 11.94 25.11
C GLY A 622 -18.58 12.07 26.60
N MET A 623 -17.79 12.81 27.37
CA MET A 623 -18.21 13.30 28.66
C MET A 623 -19.28 14.36 28.42
N ALA A 624 -20.54 14.02 28.72
CA ALA A 624 -21.67 14.93 28.55
C ALA A 624 -21.48 16.19 29.43
N ARG A 625 -21.44 17.34 28.82
CA ARG A 625 -21.28 18.60 29.52
C ARG A 625 -22.55 19.03 30.22
N LEU A 626 -23.71 18.63 29.72
CA LEU A 626 -25.02 19.08 30.20
C LEU A 626 -26.07 17.97 30.05
N PRO A 627 -26.99 17.78 30.98
CA PRO A 627 -28.15 16.90 30.84
C PRO A 627 -28.96 17.19 29.56
N HIS A 628 -29.02 18.44 29.17
CA HIS A 628 -29.68 18.90 27.96
C HIS A 628 -29.11 18.25 26.65
N GLN A 629 -27.80 18.04 26.54
CA GLN A 629 -27.24 17.36 25.36
C GLN A 629 -27.69 15.90 25.27
N GLN A 630 -27.85 15.22 26.41
CA GLN A 630 -28.35 13.85 26.41
C GLN A 630 -29.81 13.78 25.96
N GLN A 631 -30.63 14.73 26.38
CA GLN A 631 -32.04 14.82 25.95
C GLN A 631 -32.15 15.10 24.46
N GLN A 632 -31.35 16.05 23.94
CA GLN A 632 -31.28 16.34 22.50
C GLN A 632 -30.79 15.13 21.70
N PHE A 633 -29.76 14.44 22.18
CA PHE A 633 -29.26 13.23 21.54
C PHE A 633 -30.37 12.16 21.43
N ASN A 634 -31.05 11.89 22.53
CA ASN A 634 -32.16 10.93 22.56
C ASN A 634 -33.32 11.34 21.65
N SER A 635 -33.60 12.65 21.54
CA SER A 635 -34.62 13.17 20.62
C SER A 635 -34.23 12.95 19.16
N MET A 636 -32.98 13.19 18.78
CA MET A 636 -32.47 12.90 17.44
C MET A 636 -32.57 11.40 17.11
N VAL A 637 -32.21 10.52 18.07
CA VAL A 637 -32.34 9.06 17.88
C VAL A 637 -33.80 8.68 17.64
N ARG A 638 -34.75 9.25 18.43
CA ARG A 638 -36.19 9.00 18.24
C ARG A 638 -36.70 9.52 16.88
N ARG A 639 -36.23 10.70 16.42
CA ARG A 639 -36.64 11.23 15.12
C ARG A 639 -36.15 10.32 13.98
N LEU A 640 -34.93 9.86 14.03
CA LEU A 640 -34.34 9.05 12.96
C LEU A 640 -34.83 7.60 13.00
N TRP A 641 -34.81 6.92 14.15
CA TRP A 641 -35.09 5.49 14.29
C TRP A 641 -36.38 5.15 15.04
N GLY A 642 -37.07 6.16 15.60
CA GLY A 642 -38.30 5.88 16.36
C GLY A 642 -39.34 5.17 15.52
N GLY A 643 -39.90 4.08 16.06
CA GLY A 643 -40.83 3.21 15.36
C GLY A 643 -40.16 2.06 14.58
N LEU A 644 -38.84 2.05 14.39
CA LEU A 644 -38.08 0.93 13.83
C LEU A 644 -37.73 -0.09 14.93
N ASN A 645 -37.72 -1.38 14.60
CA ASN A 645 -37.34 -2.45 15.52
C ASN A 645 -36.20 -3.35 14.96
N GLY A 646 -35.73 -3.06 13.74
CA GLY A 646 -34.68 -3.83 13.10
C GLY A 646 -35.10 -5.23 12.64
N LEU A 647 -36.39 -5.55 12.69
CA LEU A 647 -36.98 -6.83 12.27
C LEU A 647 -37.97 -6.59 11.12
N ASN A 648 -39.23 -6.45 11.43
CA ASN A 648 -40.30 -6.23 10.46
C ASN A 648 -40.60 -4.74 10.20
N LYS A 649 -40.21 -3.85 11.11
CA LYS A 649 -40.26 -2.39 10.94
C LYS A 649 -38.83 -1.88 10.72
N ASN A 650 -38.37 -1.97 9.48
CA ASN A 650 -36.97 -1.76 9.10
C ASN A 650 -36.68 -0.52 8.24
N HIS A 651 -37.72 0.28 7.91
CA HIS A 651 -37.62 1.49 7.10
C HIS A 651 -38.43 2.64 7.67
N LYS A 652 -37.88 3.84 7.59
CA LYS A 652 -38.54 5.09 7.96
C LYS A 652 -38.10 6.22 7.04
N ARG A 653 -39.08 6.99 6.55
CA ARG A 653 -38.84 8.24 5.85
C ARG A 653 -38.65 9.36 6.87
N VAL A 654 -37.60 10.19 6.72
CA VAL A 654 -37.31 11.34 7.59
C VAL A 654 -36.90 12.52 6.70
N GLY A 655 -37.69 13.58 6.65
CA GLY A 655 -37.48 14.69 5.71
C GLY A 655 -37.48 14.17 4.25
N ALA A 656 -36.49 14.54 3.49
CA ALA A 656 -36.30 14.06 2.11
C ALA A 656 -35.55 12.70 2.03
N GLY A 657 -35.03 12.18 3.14
CA GLY A 657 -34.18 10.96 3.16
C GLY A 657 -34.85 9.74 3.81
N ASP A 658 -34.07 8.69 3.89
CA ASP A 658 -34.50 7.37 4.35
C ASP A 658 -33.57 6.80 5.40
N VAL A 659 -34.11 6.16 6.43
CA VAL A 659 -33.35 5.39 7.43
C VAL A 659 -33.77 3.94 7.38
N TYR A 660 -32.80 3.04 7.26
CA TYR A 660 -33.02 1.59 7.29
C TYR A 660 -32.27 0.95 8.45
N TRP A 661 -32.90 0.01 9.14
CA TRP A 661 -32.31 -0.79 10.20
C TRP A 661 -32.80 -2.24 10.16
N GLY A 662 -31.87 -3.20 10.35
CA GLY A 662 -32.18 -4.63 10.37
C GLY A 662 -32.16 -5.31 9.00
N ILE A 663 -31.84 -4.57 7.95
CA ILE A 663 -31.56 -5.11 6.61
C ILE A 663 -30.16 -4.67 6.14
N SER A 664 -29.58 -5.46 5.27
CA SER A 664 -28.22 -5.19 4.76
C SER A 664 -28.19 -3.99 3.81
N ALA A 665 -27.03 -3.36 3.69
CA ALA A 665 -26.83 -2.30 2.69
C ALA A 665 -27.08 -2.81 1.26
N ARG A 666 -26.73 -4.06 0.98
CA ARG A 666 -27.03 -4.73 -0.30
C ARG A 666 -28.52 -4.81 -0.59
N GLU A 667 -29.32 -5.23 0.39
CA GLU A 667 -30.78 -5.30 0.25
C GLU A 667 -31.39 -3.93 0.01
N VAL A 668 -30.86 -2.88 0.68
CA VAL A 668 -31.30 -1.51 0.45
C VAL A 668 -30.97 -1.06 -0.98
N LEU A 669 -29.76 -1.34 -1.46
CA LEU A 669 -29.40 -1.04 -2.86
C LEU A 669 -30.31 -1.77 -3.84
N ASN A 670 -30.54 -3.06 -3.64
CA ASN A 670 -31.43 -3.86 -4.51
C ASN A 670 -32.86 -3.32 -4.50
N LYS A 671 -33.43 -2.99 -3.34
CA LYS A 671 -34.75 -2.35 -3.22
C LYS A 671 -34.85 -1.01 -3.95
N ARG A 672 -33.73 -0.34 -4.14
CA ARG A 672 -33.62 0.92 -4.90
C ARG A 672 -33.27 0.72 -6.37
N GLY A 673 -33.33 -0.51 -6.87
CA GLY A 673 -33.01 -0.86 -8.26
C GLY A 673 -31.52 -0.79 -8.60
N VAL A 674 -30.63 -0.85 -7.59
CA VAL A 674 -29.18 -0.80 -7.80
C VAL A 674 -28.60 -2.18 -7.57
N GLY A 675 -28.35 -2.92 -8.65
CA GLY A 675 -27.62 -4.19 -8.64
C GLY A 675 -26.11 -4.01 -8.41
N PRO A 676 -25.36 -5.11 -8.24
CA PRO A 676 -23.90 -5.09 -8.13
C PRO A 676 -23.23 -4.37 -9.30
N ASP A 677 -22.16 -3.66 -9.01
CA ASP A 677 -21.34 -2.94 -10.00
C ASP A 677 -20.51 -3.90 -10.86
N PHE A 678 -20.12 -5.04 -10.27
CA PHE A 678 -19.40 -6.12 -10.94
C PHE A 678 -19.90 -7.48 -10.44
N GLN A 679 -20.10 -8.42 -11.36
CA GLN A 679 -20.40 -9.82 -11.04
C GLN A 679 -19.60 -10.74 -11.96
N VAL A 680 -19.38 -11.96 -11.51
CA VAL A 680 -18.71 -13.00 -12.29
C VAL A 680 -19.44 -14.33 -12.12
N ARG A 681 -19.58 -15.07 -13.22
CA ARG A 681 -20.08 -16.46 -13.26
C ARG A 681 -19.07 -17.35 -13.96
N GLY A 682 -19.05 -18.61 -13.61
CA GLY A 682 -18.17 -19.60 -14.23
C GLY A 682 -16.77 -19.70 -13.65
N LEU A 683 -16.48 -19.03 -12.52
CA LEU A 683 -15.23 -19.24 -11.81
C LEU A 683 -15.05 -20.70 -11.38
N SER A 684 -13.84 -21.22 -11.52
CA SER A 684 -13.45 -22.50 -10.92
C SER A 684 -13.56 -22.44 -9.38
N SER A 685 -13.60 -23.58 -8.72
CA SER A 685 -13.74 -23.67 -7.25
C SER A 685 -12.62 -22.95 -6.47
N HIS A 686 -11.49 -22.69 -7.12
CA HIS A 686 -10.32 -22.00 -6.56
C HIS A 686 -10.05 -20.65 -7.22
N GLY A 687 -10.80 -20.32 -8.29
CA GLY A 687 -10.65 -19.07 -9.02
C GLY A 687 -11.00 -17.85 -8.18
N THR A 688 -10.25 -16.78 -8.36
CA THR A 688 -10.53 -15.48 -7.71
C THR A 688 -10.29 -14.37 -8.71
N LEU A 689 -11.28 -13.49 -8.87
CA LEU A 689 -11.11 -12.23 -9.59
C LEU A 689 -11.20 -11.06 -8.61
N ASP A 690 -10.21 -10.20 -8.68
CA ASP A 690 -10.24 -8.88 -8.06
C ASP A 690 -10.56 -7.82 -9.12
N TRP A 691 -11.18 -6.72 -8.71
CA TRP A 691 -11.58 -5.66 -9.62
C TRP A 691 -11.59 -4.29 -8.95
N ILE A 692 -11.53 -3.25 -9.77
CA ILE A 692 -11.75 -1.86 -9.37
C ILE A 692 -12.41 -1.10 -10.51
N HIS A 693 -13.35 -0.21 -10.19
CA HIS A 693 -14.04 0.65 -11.14
C HIS A 693 -13.61 2.12 -10.97
N ARG A 694 -13.28 2.75 -12.08
CA ARG A 694 -13.02 4.19 -12.14
C ARG A 694 -13.83 4.84 -13.26
N ARG A 695 -14.19 6.11 -13.05
CA ARG A 695 -14.95 6.87 -14.04
C ARG A 695 -14.20 8.13 -14.48
N VAL A 696 -14.03 8.30 -15.79
CA VAL A 696 -13.35 9.45 -16.42
C VAL A 696 -14.37 10.15 -17.31
N GLY A 697 -15.03 11.18 -16.77
CA GLY A 697 -16.15 11.79 -17.47
C GLY A 697 -17.27 10.78 -17.72
N HIS A 698 -17.51 10.46 -18.98
CA HIS A 698 -18.50 9.45 -19.39
C HIS A 698 -17.91 8.05 -19.63
N THR A 699 -16.60 7.90 -19.56
CA THR A 699 -15.92 6.60 -19.73
C THR A 699 -15.88 5.85 -18.42
N ASP A 700 -16.34 4.60 -18.42
CA ASP A 700 -16.23 3.67 -17.32
C ASP A 700 -15.04 2.74 -17.58
N LEU A 701 -14.16 2.58 -16.59
CA LEU A 701 -12.93 1.79 -16.65
C LEU A 701 -12.96 0.75 -15.54
N TYR A 702 -12.99 -0.51 -15.90
CA TYR A 702 -12.83 -1.62 -14.95
C TYR A 702 -11.48 -2.26 -15.17
N PHE A 703 -10.68 -2.40 -14.12
CA PHE A 703 -9.53 -3.29 -14.12
C PHE A 703 -9.95 -4.58 -13.44
N VAL A 704 -9.79 -5.69 -14.14
CA VAL A 704 -10.16 -7.03 -13.64
C VAL A 704 -8.94 -7.93 -13.74
N ALA A 705 -8.59 -8.61 -12.66
CA ALA A 705 -7.38 -9.42 -12.56
C ALA A 705 -7.64 -10.76 -11.85
N SER A 706 -7.10 -11.83 -12.41
CA SER A 706 -7.01 -13.15 -11.80
C SER A 706 -5.71 -13.31 -11.04
N ARG A 707 -5.79 -13.74 -9.77
CA ARG A 707 -4.61 -14.16 -9.00
C ARG A 707 -4.34 -15.66 -9.11
N TRP A 708 -5.13 -16.36 -9.91
CA TRP A 708 -5.04 -17.79 -10.05
C TRP A 708 -4.00 -18.17 -11.10
N ALA A 709 -3.14 -19.12 -10.76
CA ALA A 709 -2.06 -19.60 -11.63
C ALA A 709 -2.54 -20.61 -12.72
N TYR A 710 -3.85 -20.64 -13.00
CA TYR A 710 -4.46 -21.43 -14.05
C TYR A 710 -5.42 -20.58 -14.86
N PRO A 711 -5.66 -20.93 -16.12
CA PRO A 711 -6.61 -20.18 -16.96
C PRO A 711 -8.04 -20.24 -16.41
N GLU A 712 -8.77 -19.14 -16.56
CA GLU A 712 -10.18 -19.03 -16.20
C GLU A 712 -11.01 -18.56 -17.39
N ASN A 713 -12.14 -19.24 -17.66
CA ASN A 713 -13.14 -18.80 -18.62
C ASN A 713 -14.41 -18.42 -17.87
N VAL A 714 -14.79 -17.16 -17.92
CA VAL A 714 -15.85 -16.60 -17.09
C VAL A 714 -16.73 -15.66 -17.88
N VAL A 715 -17.93 -15.39 -17.38
CA VAL A 715 -18.77 -14.28 -17.83
C VAL A 715 -18.74 -13.20 -16.76
N CYS A 716 -18.16 -12.03 -17.10
CA CYS A 716 -18.15 -10.85 -16.25
C CYS A 716 -19.31 -9.93 -16.62
N THR A 717 -20.09 -9.50 -15.64
CA THR A 717 -21.20 -8.57 -15.80
C THR A 717 -20.86 -7.24 -15.12
N PHE A 718 -20.96 -6.17 -15.88
CA PHE A 718 -20.63 -4.79 -15.49
C PHE A 718 -21.90 -3.94 -15.44
N ARG A 719 -22.09 -3.13 -14.41
CA ARG A 719 -23.25 -2.21 -14.30
C ARG A 719 -23.08 -0.99 -15.21
N VAL A 720 -22.90 -1.25 -16.47
CA VAL A 720 -22.83 -0.27 -17.57
C VAL A 720 -23.69 -0.79 -18.72
N HIS A 721 -24.46 0.09 -19.33
CA HIS A 721 -25.23 -0.21 -20.56
C HIS A 721 -25.22 1.00 -21.49
N GLY A 722 -25.61 0.77 -22.73
CA GLY A 722 -25.62 1.82 -23.76
C GLY A 722 -24.23 2.29 -24.17
N LYS A 723 -23.19 1.46 -23.93
CA LYS A 723 -21.82 1.74 -24.35
C LYS A 723 -21.15 0.48 -24.87
N GLU A 724 -20.37 0.64 -25.92
CA GLU A 724 -19.53 -0.41 -26.49
C GLU A 724 -18.38 -0.76 -25.55
N PRO A 725 -18.15 -2.07 -25.26
CA PRO A 725 -17.02 -2.49 -24.46
C PRO A 725 -15.76 -2.71 -25.31
N GLU A 726 -14.62 -2.28 -24.77
CA GLU A 726 -13.28 -2.51 -25.30
C GLU A 726 -12.43 -3.29 -24.29
N LEU A 727 -11.50 -4.10 -24.78
CA LEU A 727 -10.55 -4.88 -23.98
C LEU A 727 -9.13 -4.32 -24.20
N TRP A 728 -8.53 -3.76 -23.16
CA TRP A 728 -7.19 -3.21 -23.20
C TRP A 728 -6.23 -4.08 -22.41
N ASN A 729 -5.24 -4.66 -23.10
CA ASN A 729 -4.27 -5.55 -22.47
C ASN A 729 -3.07 -4.77 -21.93
N PRO A 730 -2.84 -4.69 -20.61
CA PRO A 730 -1.74 -3.89 -20.07
C PRO A 730 -0.34 -4.54 -20.27
N VAL A 731 -0.27 -5.85 -20.56
CA VAL A 731 1.00 -6.53 -20.86
C VAL A 731 1.49 -6.14 -22.25
N THR A 732 0.66 -6.35 -23.27
CA THR A 732 1.02 -6.10 -24.68
C THR A 732 0.83 -4.63 -25.07
N GLY A 733 -0.15 -3.95 -24.47
CA GLY A 733 -0.60 -2.60 -24.87
C GLY A 733 -1.63 -2.63 -25.98
N GLU A 734 -2.13 -3.79 -26.34
CA GLU A 734 -3.20 -3.97 -27.32
C GLU A 734 -4.51 -3.36 -26.81
N LEU A 735 -5.22 -2.70 -27.75
CA LEU A 735 -6.57 -2.20 -27.56
C LEU A 735 -7.44 -2.83 -28.65
N ARG A 736 -8.54 -3.44 -28.26
CA ARG A 736 -9.47 -4.05 -29.20
C ARG A 736 -10.89 -4.00 -28.71
N ASP A 737 -11.85 -4.02 -29.63
CA ASP A 737 -13.26 -4.09 -29.30
C ASP A 737 -13.62 -5.47 -28.73
N ALA A 738 -14.52 -5.52 -27.77
CA ALA A 738 -15.15 -6.77 -27.36
C ALA A 738 -16.27 -7.09 -28.33
N THR A 739 -16.06 -8.08 -29.18
CA THR A 739 -17.03 -8.51 -30.20
C THR A 739 -18.09 -9.48 -29.67
N ALA A 740 -17.87 -10.03 -28.47
CA ALA A 740 -18.80 -10.87 -27.74
C ALA A 740 -19.27 -10.16 -26.48
N PHE A 741 -20.50 -9.67 -26.44
CA PHE A 741 -21.13 -9.08 -25.28
C PHE A 741 -22.66 -9.09 -25.39
N HIS A 742 -23.35 -8.99 -24.26
CA HIS A 742 -24.80 -8.91 -24.20
C HIS A 742 -25.24 -7.83 -23.20
N GLN A 743 -26.13 -6.92 -23.62
CA GLN A 743 -26.71 -5.89 -22.77
C GLN A 743 -28.08 -6.37 -22.23
N HIS A 744 -28.27 -6.27 -20.90
CA HIS A 744 -29.50 -6.65 -20.22
C HIS A 744 -29.61 -5.91 -18.86
N ASP A 745 -30.81 -5.61 -18.43
CA ASP A 745 -31.11 -5.07 -17.09
C ASP A 745 -30.21 -3.93 -16.63
N GLY A 746 -29.83 -3.04 -17.56
CA GLY A 746 -28.93 -1.94 -17.25
C GLY A 746 -27.45 -2.34 -17.08
N CYS A 747 -27.09 -3.55 -17.49
CA CYS A 747 -25.74 -4.11 -17.40
C CYS A 747 -25.23 -4.57 -18.78
N THR A 748 -23.94 -4.87 -18.84
CA THR A 748 -23.30 -5.55 -19.98
C THR A 748 -22.54 -6.77 -19.48
N SER A 749 -22.88 -7.96 -20.00
CA SER A 749 -22.18 -9.23 -19.76
C SER A 749 -21.19 -9.51 -20.88
N ILE A 750 -19.97 -9.88 -20.53
CA ILE A 750 -18.86 -10.12 -21.46
C ILE A 750 -18.16 -11.43 -21.10
N PRO A 751 -18.06 -12.41 -22.03
CA PRO A 751 -17.22 -13.58 -21.81
C PRO A 751 -15.76 -13.19 -21.89
N LEU A 752 -15.02 -13.50 -20.83
CA LEU A 752 -13.60 -13.20 -20.70
C LEU A 752 -12.80 -14.47 -20.44
N HIS A 753 -11.63 -14.53 -21.04
CA HIS A 753 -10.60 -15.51 -20.76
C HIS A 753 -9.46 -14.82 -20.03
N PHE A 754 -9.06 -15.38 -18.90
CA PHE A 754 -7.87 -14.97 -18.18
C PHE A 754 -6.82 -16.08 -18.28
N ASP A 755 -5.69 -15.77 -18.84
CA ASP A 755 -4.49 -16.59 -18.74
C ASP A 755 -4.04 -16.70 -17.25
N PRO A 756 -3.11 -17.60 -16.91
CA PRO A 756 -2.53 -17.65 -15.56
C PRO A 756 -2.09 -16.27 -15.06
N CYS A 757 -2.64 -15.83 -13.91
CA CYS A 757 -2.44 -14.49 -13.37
C CYS A 757 -2.77 -13.36 -14.38
N GLY A 758 -3.74 -13.57 -15.28
CA GLY A 758 -4.14 -12.62 -16.31
C GLY A 758 -4.85 -11.39 -15.77
N ALA A 759 -4.76 -10.27 -16.49
CA ALA A 759 -5.49 -9.03 -16.16
C ALA A 759 -5.85 -8.26 -17.43
N VAL A 760 -6.98 -7.55 -17.38
CA VAL A 760 -7.50 -6.77 -18.50
C VAL A 760 -8.20 -5.52 -17.98
N PHE A 761 -8.11 -4.42 -18.73
CA PHE A 761 -9.05 -3.31 -18.58
C PHE A 761 -10.23 -3.52 -19.49
N VAL A 762 -11.45 -3.39 -18.95
CA VAL A 762 -12.68 -3.30 -19.71
C VAL A 762 -13.11 -1.84 -19.71
N VAL A 763 -13.15 -1.27 -20.92
CA VAL A 763 -13.39 0.17 -21.13
C VAL A 763 -14.70 0.35 -21.85
N PHE A 764 -15.59 1.19 -21.32
CA PHE A 764 -16.85 1.53 -21.90
C PHE A 764 -16.87 3.01 -22.24
N HIS A 765 -16.84 3.34 -23.52
CA HIS A 765 -16.78 4.74 -23.95
C HIS A 765 -17.81 5.09 -25.00
N ASN A 766 -17.79 4.43 -26.16
CA ASN A 766 -18.62 4.77 -27.30
C ASN A 766 -20.10 4.46 -27.03
N PRO A 767 -21.02 5.42 -27.22
CA PRO A 767 -22.43 5.13 -27.01
C PRO A 767 -22.97 4.21 -28.11
N ILE A 768 -23.74 3.20 -27.71
CA ILE A 768 -24.49 2.29 -28.58
C ILE A 768 -25.91 2.16 -28.04
N ALA A 769 -26.85 1.68 -28.90
CA ALA A 769 -28.19 1.43 -28.42
C ALA A 769 -28.21 0.28 -27.39
N PRO A 770 -29.04 0.36 -26.32
CA PRO A 770 -29.12 -0.67 -25.30
C PRO A 770 -29.52 -2.07 -25.81
N THR A 771 -30.08 -2.15 -27.03
CA THR A 771 -30.48 -3.38 -27.69
C THR A 771 -29.38 -4.03 -28.53
N VAL A 772 -28.22 -3.35 -28.69
CA VAL A 772 -27.08 -3.89 -29.45
C VAL A 772 -26.37 -4.93 -28.60
N SER A 773 -26.07 -6.06 -29.20
CA SER A 773 -25.23 -7.13 -28.65
C SER A 773 -24.06 -7.41 -29.59
N GLY A 774 -23.06 -8.13 -29.09
CA GLY A 774 -21.93 -8.56 -29.88
C GLY A 774 -22.32 -9.53 -31.01
N THR A 775 -21.42 -9.72 -31.96
CA THR A 775 -21.61 -10.51 -33.18
C THR A 775 -20.84 -11.83 -33.16
N THR A 776 -20.12 -12.12 -32.08
CA THR A 776 -19.32 -13.36 -31.95
C THR A 776 -19.66 -14.07 -30.64
N THR A 777 -19.28 -15.36 -30.53
CA THR A 777 -19.47 -16.19 -29.33
C THR A 777 -18.32 -16.03 -28.31
N SER A 778 -17.20 -15.47 -28.74
CA SER A 778 -15.99 -15.30 -27.89
C SER A 778 -15.25 -14.03 -28.26
N ASN A 779 -14.57 -13.44 -27.30
CA ASN A 779 -13.66 -12.32 -27.50
C ASN A 779 -12.21 -12.78 -27.80
N TYR A 780 -11.97 -14.06 -27.90
CA TYR A 780 -10.63 -14.62 -28.06
C TYR A 780 -10.59 -15.58 -29.26
N PRO A 781 -9.48 -15.54 -30.05
CA PRO A 781 -9.30 -16.47 -31.18
C PRO A 781 -9.13 -17.90 -30.66
N THR A 782 -9.50 -18.85 -31.49
CA THR A 782 -9.13 -20.26 -31.29
C THR A 782 -7.75 -20.52 -31.84
N LEU A 783 -6.92 -21.24 -31.10
CA LEU A 783 -5.54 -21.54 -31.51
C LEU A 783 -5.45 -22.90 -32.19
N ARG A 784 -4.94 -22.93 -33.41
CA ARG A 784 -4.65 -24.13 -34.17
C ARG A 784 -3.14 -24.35 -34.16
N ARG A 785 -2.69 -25.55 -33.77
CA ARG A 785 -1.27 -25.91 -33.84
C ARG A 785 -0.86 -26.13 -35.30
N LEU A 786 0.11 -25.35 -35.74
CA LEU A 786 0.76 -25.51 -37.04
C LEU A 786 1.91 -26.54 -36.99
N ALA A 787 2.84 -26.34 -36.02
CA ALA A 787 4.00 -27.20 -35.93
C ALA A 787 4.54 -27.28 -34.49
N ARG A 788 5.40 -28.28 -34.27
CA ARG A 788 6.29 -28.35 -33.11
C ARG A 788 7.74 -28.14 -33.61
N ILE A 789 8.44 -27.20 -32.97
CA ILE A 789 9.84 -26.96 -33.23
C ILE A 789 10.66 -27.89 -32.33
N SER A 790 11.14 -28.99 -32.87
CA SER A 790 11.86 -30.04 -32.13
C SER A 790 13.28 -30.26 -32.68
N GLY A 791 14.00 -31.23 -32.10
CA GLY A 791 15.36 -31.60 -32.49
C GLY A 791 16.43 -30.72 -31.80
N PRO A 792 17.68 -30.83 -32.19
CA PRO A 792 18.79 -30.25 -31.47
C PRO A 792 18.74 -28.72 -31.47
N TRP A 793 19.09 -28.14 -30.31
CA TRP A 793 19.26 -26.72 -30.10
C TRP A 793 20.71 -26.42 -29.73
N THR A 794 21.33 -25.43 -30.36
CA THR A 794 22.62 -24.92 -29.91
C THR A 794 22.37 -23.94 -28.78
N VAL A 795 23.03 -24.12 -27.64
CA VAL A 795 22.84 -23.32 -26.45
C VAL A 795 24.17 -22.75 -25.95
N ASN A 796 24.20 -21.44 -25.79
CA ASN A 796 25.39 -20.72 -25.37
C ASN A 796 25.15 -20.16 -23.94
N PHE A 797 26.02 -20.59 -23.02
CA PHE A 797 26.07 -20.07 -21.67
C PHE A 797 27.21 -19.08 -21.48
N ASN A 798 27.18 -18.28 -20.44
CA ASN A 798 28.28 -17.40 -20.10
C ASN A 798 29.30 -18.13 -19.20
N PRO A 799 30.57 -18.38 -19.68
CA PRO A 799 31.58 -19.05 -18.88
C PRO A 799 31.93 -18.34 -17.55
N LYS A 800 31.73 -17.03 -17.49
CA LYS A 800 31.96 -16.27 -16.25
C LYS A 800 31.06 -16.74 -15.09
N TRP A 801 29.96 -17.44 -15.40
CA TRP A 801 29.02 -18.01 -14.42
C TRP A 801 29.11 -19.53 -14.37
N GLY A 802 30.18 -20.11 -14.92
CA GLY A 802 30.51 -21.54 -14.86
C GLY A 802 29.85 -22.40 -15.92
N GLY A 803 29.03 -21.83 -16.80
CA GLY A 803 28.44 -22.57 -17.92
C GLY A 803 29.38 -22.76 -19.10
N PRO A 804 29.17 -23.76 -19.98
CA PRO A 804 29.98 -23.94 -21.21
C PRO A 804 29.69 -22.81 -22.21
N ALA A 805 30.72 -22.39 -22.96
CA ALA A 805 30.54 -21.35 -23.99
C ALA A 805 29.53 -21.78 -25.08
N SER A 806 29.46 -23.05 -25.40
CA SER A 806 28.50 -23.65 -26.31
C SER A 806 28.27 -25.11 -25.99
N THR A 807 27.05 -25.57 -26.19
CA THR A 807 26.66 -26.98 -26.09
C THR A 807 25.46 -27.25 -26.98
N VAL A 808 25.20 -28.51 -27.27
CA VAL A 808 24.03 -28.91 -28.03
C VAL A 808 23.10 -29.70 -27.12
N PHE A 809 21.83 -29.26 -27.05
CA PHE A 809 20.77 -30.00 -26.41
C PHE A 809 20.00 -30.80 -27.47
N PRO A 810 20.09 -32.13 -27.49
CA PRO A 810 19.30 -32.97 -28.40
C PRO A 810 17.80 -32.75 -28.18
N HIS A 811 17.42 -32.53 -26.92
CA HIS A 811 16.06 -32.16 -26.46
C HIS A 811 16.14 -31.02 -25.46
N LEU A 812 15.09 -30.22 -25.39
CA LEU A 812 14.96 -29.20 -24.36
C LEU A 812 14.85 -29.88 -22.98
N ILE A 813 15.61 -29.37 -22.01
CA ILE A 813 15.67 -29.93 -20.64
C ILE A 813 15.62 -28.80 -19.61
N ASP A 814 15.16 -29.14 -18.42
CA ASP A 814 15.44 -28.32 -17.25
C ASP A 814 16.95 -28.40 -16.94
N TRP A 815 17.62 -27.25 -16.82
CA TRP A 815 19.07 -27.20 -16.56
C TRP A 815 19.48 -27.95 -15.31
N THR A 816 18.59 -28.00 -14.29
CA THR A 816 18.85 -28.70 -13.02
C THR A 816 19.03 -30.21 -13.18
N GLN A 817 18.56 -30.77 -14.30
CA GLN A 817 18.70 -32.18 -14.66
C GLN A 817 20.00 -32.49 -15.42
N SER A 818 20.78 -31.45 -15.76
CA SER A 818 22.04 -31.66 -16.48
C SER A 818 23.10 -32.37 -15.64
N ALA A 819 23.81 -33.32 -16.22
CA ALA A 819 24.98 -33.94 -15.60
C ALA A 819 26.17 -32.97 -15.50
N ASN A 820 26.21 -31.94 -16.35
CA ASN A 820 27.23 -30.89 -16.30
C ASN A 820 26.90 -29.91 -15.14
N SER A 821 27.74 -29.89 -14.12
CA SER A 821 27.58 -29.03 -12.95
C SER A 821 27.55 -27.54 -13.30
N GLY A 822 28.27 -27.12 -14.35
CA GLY A 822 28.24 -25.74 -14.83
C GLY A 822 26.88 -25.33 -15.39
N ILE A 823 26.12 -26.27 -15.98
CA ILE A 823 24.75 -26.07 -16.45
C ILE A 823 23.77 -26.24 -15.30
N LYS A 824 23.91 -27.29 -14.49
CA LYS A 824 23.02 -27.63 -13.38
C LYS A 824 22.84 -26.48 -12.40
N TYR A 825 23.91 -25.78 -12.07
CA TYR A 825 23.92 -24.66 -11.13
C TYR A 825 24.00 -23.30 -11.83
N TYR A 826 23.71 -23.21 -13.11
CA TYR A 826 23.82 -21.97 -13.86
C TYR A 826 22.74 -20.95 -13.40
N SER A 827 23.15 -19.70 -13.28
CA SER A 827 22.24 -18.55 -13.15
C SER A 827 22.70 -17.44 -14.08
N GLY A 828 21.73 -16.79 -14.73
CA GLY A 828 21.96 -15.76 -15.73
C GLY A 828 21.29 -16.07 -17.06
N THR A 829 21.78 -15.48 -18.14
CA THR A 829 21.22 -15.64 -19.49
C THR A 829 21.88 -16.75 -20.24
N ALA A 830 21.10 -17.68 -20.81
CA ALA A 830 21.54 -18.64 -21.82
C ALA A 830 20.82 -18.43 -23.15
N VAL A 831 21.54 -18.49 -24.28
CA VAL A 831 21.02 -18.17 -25.60
C VAL A 831 20.86 -19.44 -26.43
N TYR A 832 19.62 -19.71 -26.80
CA TYR A 832 19.22 -20.84 -27.63
C TYR A 832 19.11 -20.42 -29.09
N HIS A 833 19.68 -21.20 -30.00
CA HIS A 833 19.62 -21.01 -31.45
C HIS A 833 18.92 -22.17 -32.11
N LYS A 834 18.00 -21.87 -33.04
CA LYS A 834 17.28 -22.89 -33.83
C LYS A 834 16.89 -22.34 -35.17
N THR A 835 17.05 -23.16 -36.22
CA THR A 835 16.51 -22.89 -37.55
C THR A 835 15.29 -23.77 -37.79
N PHE A 836 14.25 -23.22 -38.44
CA PHE A 836 13.05 -23.96 -38.82
C PHE A 836 12.41 -23.39 -40.09
N ASN A 837 11.58 -24.22 -40.73
CA ASN A 837 10.71 -23.83 -41.83
C ASN A 837 9.27 -23.79 -41.39
N ILE A 838 8.45 -22.96 -42.06
CA ILE A 838 7.03 -22.97 -41.86
C ILE A 838 6.43 -24.21 -42.50
N PRO A 839 5.44 -24.89 -41.89
CA PRO A 839 4.71 -26.01 -42.51
C PRO A 839 3.93 -25.57 -43.76
N SER A 840 3.74 -26.52 -44.68
CA SER A 840 3.04 -26.29 -45.95
C SER A 840 1.56 -25.94 -45.78
N ASP A 841 0.93 -26.27 -44.64
CA ASP A 841 -0.47 -25.98 -44.33
C ASP A 841 -0.69 -24.55 -43.75
N TYR A 842 0.38 -23.77 -43.59
CA TYR A 842 0.31 -22.36 -43.27
C TYR A 842 -0.28 -21.56 -44.44
N LYS A 843 -1.30 -20.78 -44.18
CA LYS A 843 -1.89 -19.84 -45.14
C LYS A 843 -1.30 -18.44 -44.93
N LYS A 844 -0.80 -17.88 -46.02
CA LYS A 844 -0.23 -16.53 -46.00
C LYS A 844 -1.27 -15.53 -45.49
N GLY A 845 -0.91 -14.76 -44.47
CA GLY A 845 -1.80 -13.79 -43.80
C GLY A 845 -2.43 -14.28 -42.50
N GLU A 846 -2.30 -15.56 -42.14
CA GLU A 846 -2.67 -16.03 -40.80
C GLU A 846 -1.74 -15.41 -39.76
N HIS A 847 -2.30 -14.97 -38.61
CA HIS A 847 -1.52 -14.59 -37.44
C HIS A 847 -0.88 -15.82 -36.80
N VAL A 848 0.41 -15.76 -36.57
CA VAL A 848 1.20 -16.86 -36.02
C VAL A 848 1.86 -16.49 -34.72
N LEU A 849 1.55 -17.25 -33.69
CA LEU A 849 2.19 -17.14 -32.37
C LEU A 849 3.27 -18.22 -32.24
N LEU A 850 4.41 -17.82 -31.69
CA LEU A 850 5.41 -18.74 -31.15
C LEU A 850 5.07 -18.98 -29.68
N ASP A 851 4.70 -20.21 -29.36
CA ASP A 851 4.46 -20.69 -28.00
C ASP A 851 5.73 -21.42 -27.54
N LEU A 852 6.42 -20.86 -26.56
CA LEU A 852 7.67 -21.43 -26.02
C LEU A 852 7.40 -22.59 -25.06
N GLY A 853 6.15 -22.84 -24.68
CA GLY A 853 5.76 -23.79 -23.64
C GLY A 853 6.26 -23.35 -22.26
N ASN A 854 6.93 -24.26 -21.55
CA ASN A 854 7.42 -23.97 -20.21
C ASN A 854 8.78 -23.23 -20.27
N VAL A 855 8.83 -22.02 -19.72
CA VAL A 855 9.98 -21.11 -19.62
C VAL A 855 10.22 -20.78 -18.16
N ASN A 856 11.46 -20.93 -17.70
CA ASN A 856 11.87 -20.59 -16.33
C ASN A 856 13.03 -19.56 -16.35
N ASP A 857 12.83 -18.25 -16.10
CA ASP A 857 11.64 -17.55 -15.70
C ASP A 857 11.09 -16.64 -16.81
N LEU A 858 11.96 -16.08 -17.66
CA LEU A 858 11.59 -15.19 -18.74
C LEU A 858 12.46 -15.40 -20.00
N ALA A 859 11.92 -15.01 -21.14
CA ALA A 859 12.59 -15.15 -22.42
C ALA A 859 12.63 -13.83 -23.20
N VAL A 860 13.75 -13.56 -23.88
CA VAL A 860 13.84 -12.54 -24.92
C VAL A 860 13.87 -13.26 -26.26
N VAL A 861 12.92 -12.94 -27.14
CA VAL A 861 12.75 -13.63 -28.43
C VAL A 861 13.17 -12.76 -29.57
N ARG A 862 13.99 -13.34 -30.48
CA ARG A 862 14.33 -12.73 -31.75
C ARG A 862 14.09 -13.74 -32.87
N LEU A 863 13.51 -13.27 -33.96
CA LEU A 863 13.29 -14.05 -35.16
C LEU A 863 13.82 -13.28 -36.37
N ASN A 864 14.69 -13.94 -37.17
CA ASN A 864 15.29 -13.35 -38.37
C ASN A 864 15.93 -11.97 -38.14
N GLY A 865 16.51 -11.75 -36.94
CA GLY A 865 17.14 -10.51 -36.51
C GLY A 865 16.17 -9.48 -35.86
N HIS A 866 14.85 -9.67 -36.01
CA HIS A 866 13.86 -8.79 -35.38
C HIS A 866 13.69 -9.12 -33.91
N ASN A 867 13.74 -8.10 -33.05
CA ASN A 867 13.49 -8.25 -31.62
C ASN A 867 11.97 -8.22 -31.36
N LEU A 868 11.41 -9.33 -30.86
CA LEU A 868 9.98 -9.50 -30.59
C LEU A 868 9.61 -9.21 -29.14
N GLY A 869 10.59 -8.81 -28.32
CA GLY A 869 10.37 -8.37 -26.96
C GLY A 869 10.66 -9.42 -25.90
N VAL A 870 10.15 -9.16 -24.71
CA VAL A 870 10.34 -9.97 -23.51
C VAL A 870 9.04 -10.72 -23.20
N VAL A 871 9.13 -12.03 -23.15
CA VAL A 871 8.05 -12.94 -22.73
C VAL A 871 8.27 -13.26 -21.25
N TRP A 872 7.36 -12.81 -20.41
CA TRP A 872 7.48 -12.91 -18.95
C TRP A 872 6.16 -13.28 -18.26
N THR A 873 5.13 -13.57 -19.04
CA THR A 873 3.82 -14.07 -18.56
C THR A 873 3.57 -15.47 -19.10
N GLU A 874 2.68 -16.20 -18.47
CA GLU A 874 2.14 -17.47 -18.99
C GLU A 874 0.80 -17.24 -19.69
N PRO A 875 0.52 -17.98 -20.77
CA PRO A 875 1.43 -18.84 -21.50
C PRO A 875 2.55 -18.04 -22.18
N ALA A 876 3.74 -18.65 -22.33
CA ALA A 876 4.91 -17.99 -22.89
C ALA A 876 4.79 -17.86 -24.42
N ARG A 877 4.04 -16.89 -24.90
CA ARG A 877 3.70 -16.65 -26.31
C ARG A 877 4.15 -15.30 -26.81
N VAL A 878 4.49 -15.23 -28.08
CA VAL A 878 4.81 -13.98 -28.79
C VAL A 878 4.34 -14.06 -30.22
N ASP A 879 3.79 -12.97 -30.77
CA ASP A 879 3.44 -12.82 -32.16
C ASP A 879 4.72 -12.74 -33.01
N ILE A 880 4.84 -13.63 -33.99
CA ILE A 880 5.97 -13.70 -34.90
C ILE A 880 5.59 -13.36 -36.33
N THR A 881 4.34 -13.02 -36.61
CA THR A 881 3.76 -12.89 -37.95
C THR A 881 4.57 -11.96 -38.83
N SER A 882 4.95 -10.78 -38.33
CA SER A 882 5.67 -9.78 -39.10
C SER A 882 7.13 -10.13 -39.40
N ALA A 883 7.72 -11.03 -38.60
CA ALA A 883 9.15 -11.44 -38.74
C ALA A 883 9.30 -12.78 -39.44
N LEU A 884 8.20 -13.48 -39.77
CA LEU A 884 8.18 -14.83 -40.27
C LEU A 884 8.55 -14.92 -41.77
N ARG A 885 9.37 -15.92 -42.15
CA ARG A 885 9.75 -16.23 -43.50
C ARG A 885 9.29 -17.64 -43.87
N GLN A 886 9.08 -17.93 -45.15
CA GLN A 886 8.67 -19.26 -45.59
C GLN A 886 9.69 -20.34 -45.19
N ASN A 887 10.97 -20.06 -45.38
CA ASN A 887 12.06 -21.01 -45.11
C ASN A 887 13.17 -20.32 -44.31
N ASN A 888 14.00 -21.15 -43.67
CA ASN A 888 15.21 -20.73 -42.98
C ASN A 888 14.97 -19.64 -41.93
N ASN A 889 13.94 -19.80 -41.15
CA ASN A 889 13.69 -18.92 -40.02
C ASN A 889 14.74 -19.16 -38.94
N HIS A 890 15.51 -18.13 -38.61
CA HIS A 890 16.51 -18.17 -37.54
C HIS A 890 15.94 -17.63 -36.25
N LEU A 891 15.63 -18.53 -35.31
CA LEU A 891 15.09 -18.24 -34.00
C LEU A 891 16.19 -18.17 -32.96
N VAL A 892 16.22 -17.10 -32.20
CA VAL A 892 17.10 -16.90 -31.04
C VAL A 892 16.25 -16.64 -29.83
N VAL A 893 16.36 -17.46 -28.77
CA VAL A 893 15.65 -17.33 -27.51
C VAL A 893 16.67 -17.20 -26.39
N SER A 894 16.72 -16.03 -25.75
CA SER A 894 17.56 -15.81 -24.57
C SER A 894 16.74 -16.08 -23.33
N ILE A 895 17.05 -17.14 -22.60
CA ILE A 895 16.37 -17.50 -21.35
C ILE A 895 17.15 -16.93 -20.18
N VAL A 896 16.43 -16.27 -19.27
CA VAL A 896 17.01 -15.70 -18.05
C VAL A 896 16.34 -16.36 -16.85
N ASN A 897 17.15 -17.04 -16.02
CA ASN A 897 16.71 -17.61 -14.76
C ASN A 897 17.20 -16.77 -13.56
N LEU A 898 16.93 -17.23 -12.34
CA LEU A 898 17.18 -16.53 -11.08
C LEU A 898 18.49 -16.99 -10.41
N TRP A 899 19.02 -16.19 -9.46
CA TRP A 899 20.29 -16.43 -8.78
C TRP A 899 20.39 -17.69 -7.90
N PRO A 900 19.31 -18.22 -7.29
CA PRO A 900 19.43 -19.29 -6.28
C PRO A 900 20.30 -20.48 -6.70
N ASN A 901 20.16 -20.97 -7.93
CA ASN A 901 20.91 -22.15 -8.39
C ASN A 901 22.43 -21.93 -8.35
N ARG A 902 22.90 -20.76 -8.76
CA ARG A 902 24.34 -20.46 -8.70
C ARG A 902 24.82 -20.30 -7.25
N LEU A 903 24.03 -19.64 -6.41
CA LEU A 903 24.34 -19.46 -4.98
C LEU A 903 24.39 -20.81 -4.26
N ILE A 904 23.50 -21.75 -4.60
CA ILE A 904 23.50 -23.12 -4.06
C ILE A 904 24.76 -23.87 -4.52
N GLY A 905 25.12 -23.77 -5.82
CA GLY A 905 26.34 -24.36 -6.36
C GLY A 905 27.59 -23.78 -5.70
N ASP A 906 27.64 -22.48 -5.49
CA ASP A 906 28.75 -21.78 -4.83
C ASP A 906 28.87 -22.11 -3.35
N ALA A 907 27.78 -22.43 -2.69
CA ALA A 907 27.81 -22.87 -1.28
C ALA A 907 28.60 -24.18 -1.09
N ALA A 908 28.74 -24.98 -2.13
CA ALA A 908 29.57 -26.19 -2.13
C ALA A 908 31.05 -25.91 -2.43
N LEU A 909 31.40 -24.68 -2.86
CA LEU A 909 32.76 -24.33 -3.30
C LEU A 909 33.52 -23.54 -2.23
N PRO A 910 34.85 -23.68 -2.16
CA PRO A 910 35.71 -22.78 -1.39
C PRO A 910 35.50 -21.33 -1.86
N LYS A 911 35.61 -20.36 -0.95
CA LYS A 911 35.36 -18.94 -1.22
C LYS A 911 36.09 -18.40 -2.45
N SER A 912 37.34 -18.84 -2.66
CA SER A 912 38.18 -18.42 -3.78
C SER A 912 37.75 -18.96 -5.16
N LYS A 913 36.87 -19.97 -5.20
CA LYS A 913 36.34 -20.57 -6.43
C LYS A 913 34.87 -20.22 -6.69
N ARG A 914 34.27 -19.38 -5.87
CA ARG A 914 32.88 -18.94 -6.02
C ARG A 914 32.75 -17.93 -7.13
N PHE A 915 31.68 -18.02 -7.87
CA PHE A 915 31.34 -17.12 -8.97
C PHE A 915 30.57 -15.89 -8.43
N THR A 916 29.84 -16.05 -7.33
CA THR A 916 28.98 -15.02 -6.75
C THR A 916 29.61 -14.33 -5.54
N HIS A 917 29.30 -13.04 -5.40
CA HIS A 917 29.71 -12.22 -4.27
C HIS A 917 28.51 -11.44 -3.72
N THR A 918 28.15 -11.70 -2.47
CA THR A 918 27.02 -11.07 -1.78
C THR A 918 27.23 -11.03 -0.27
N ASN A 919 26.51 -10.17 0.42
CA ASN A 919 26.45 -10.08 1.88
C ASN A 919 25.36 -10.98 2.51
N ILE A 920 24.54 -11.65 1.70
CA ILE A 920 23.48 -12.54 2.19
C ILE A 920 23.83 -13.98 1.88
N HIS A 921 23.89 -14.82 2.92
CA HIS A 921 24.29 -16.22 2.82
C HIS A 921 23.20 -17.15 3.39
N LYS A 922 22.04 -17.19 2.72
CA LYS A 922 20.88 -18.01 3.13
C LYS A 922 20.83 -19.37 2.43
N PHE A 923 21.54 -19.55 1.31
CA PHE A 923 21.57 -20.81 0.54
C PHE A 923 22.69 -21.73 1.01
N THR A 924 22.40 -23.02 1.08
CA THR A 924 23.35 -24.10 1.37
C THR A 924 23.42 -25.05 0.17
N LYS A 925 24.43 -25.91 0.11
CA LYS A 925 24.54 -26.95 -0.93
C LYS A 925 23.36 -27.94 -0.95
N PHE A 926 22.55 -27.96 0.11
CA PHE A 926 21.36 -28.81 0.25
C PHE A 926 20.04 -28.06 -0.03
N SER A 927 20.10 -26.78 -0.34
CA SER A 927 18.91 -26.03 -0.73
C SER A 927 18.35 -26.57 -2.05
N PRO A 928 17.01 -26.63 -2.24
CA PRO A 928 16.42 -27.13 -3.48
C PRO A 928 16.74 -26.18 -4.64
N LEU A 929 17.10 -26.77 -5.77
CA LEU A 929 17.28 -26.01 -7.00
C LEU A 929 15.93 -25.56 -7.57
N LEU A 930 15.90 -24.39 -8.18
CA LEU A 930 14.76 -23.89 -8.92
C LEU A 930 14.80 -24.40 -10.36
N PRO A 931 13.67 -24.88 -10.94
CA PRO A 931 13.59 -25.21 -12.35
C PRO A 931 14.15 -24.08 -13.21
N SER A 932 14.86 -24.41 -14.27
CA SER A 932 15.58 -23.41 -15.05
C SER A 932 15.68 -23.79 -16.52
N GLY A 933 15.64 -22.80 -17.41
CA GLY A 933 15.83 -22.99 -18.83
C GLY A 933 14.56 -23.05 -19.66
N LEU A 934 14.71 -23.29 -20.96
CA LEU A 934 13.63 -23.56 -21.89
C LEU A 934 13.32 -25.06 -21.87
N VAL A 935 12.16 -25.42 -21.32
CA VAL A 935 11.71 -26.82 -21.23
C VAL A 935 10.78 -27.18 -22.40
N GLY A 936 10.06 -26.16 -22.91
CA GLY A 936 9.14 -26.34 -24.05
C GLY A 936 7.84 -27.08 -23.67
N PRO A 937 7.21 -27.76 -24.62
CA PRO A 937 7.51 -27.84 -26.02
C PRO A 937 7.28 -26.55 -26.80
N VAL A 938 8.21 -26.20 -27.69
CA VAL A 938 8.10 -25.02 -28.56
C VAL A 938 7.18 -25.33 -29.74
N ARG A 939 6.21 -24.46 -30.03
CA ARG A 939 5.17 -24.66 -31.04
C ARG A 939 4.93 -23.41 -31.88
N LEU A 940 4.46 -23.61 -33.09
CA LEU A 940 3.82 -22.56 -33.90
C LEU A 940 2.30 -22.76 -33.80
N LEU A 941 1.61 -21.70 -33.50
CA LEU A 941 0.15 -21.66 -33.37
C LEU A 941 -0.40 -20.62 -34.34
N SER A 942 -1.48 -20.96 -35.07
CA SER A 942 -2.23 -20.03 -35.90
C SER A 942 -3.50 -19.59 -35.16
N GLU A 943 -3.78 -18.29 -35.17
CA GLU A 943 -5.01 -17.74 -34.64
C GLU A 943 -6.15 -17.86 -35.64
N GLN A 944 -7.26 -18.44 -35.18
CA GLN A 944 -8.50 -18.53 -35.94
C GLN A 944 -9.51 -17.58 -35.33
N PRO A 945 -10.17 -16.72 -36.14
CA PRO A 945 -11.13 -15.74 -35.62
C PRO A 945 -12.29 -16.46 -34.90
N PRO A 946 -12.92 -15.80 -33.91
CA PRO A 946 -14.09 -16.32 -33.23
C PRO A 946 -15.24 -16.57 -34.22
N ARG A 947 -16.10 -17.55 -33.90
CA ARG A 947 -17.30 -17.82 -34.72
C ARG A 947 -18.29 -16.66 -34.64
N MET A 948 -18.83 -16.27 -35.82
CA MET A 948 -19.88 -15.26 -35.88
C MET A 948 -21.21 -15.89 -35.44
N THR A 949 -22.06 -15.10 -34.81
CA THR A 949 -23.42 -15.43 -34.40
C THR A 949 -24.36 -14.26 -34.72
N ALA A 950 -25.65 -14.57 -34.96
CA ALA A 950 -26.67 -13.54 -35.16
C ALA A 950 -26.98 -12.76 -33.87
N LYS A 951 -26.78 -13.36 -32.70
CA LYS A 951 -26.86 -12.76 -31.36
C LYS A 951 -25.89 -13.53 -30.43
N ALA A 952 -25.21 -12.80 -29.58
CA ALA A 952 -24.44 -13.39 -28.50
C ALA A 952 -25.35 -13.66 -27.29
N ASP A 953 -25.80 -14.92 -27.15
CA ASP A 953 -26.50 -15.40 -25.96
C ASP A 953 -25.51 -16.16 -25.07
N PHE A 954 -25.32 -15.67 -23.86
CA PHE A 954 -24.39 -16.25 -22.88
C PHE A 954 -25.06 -16.63 -21.55
#